data_98dafec5b614f2c50e03b102c85bbbf0
#
_entry.id   98dafec5b614f2c50e03b102c85bbbf0
#
_cell.length_a   1.000
_cell.length_b   1.000
_cell.length_c   1.000
_cell.angle_alpha   90.00
_cell.angle_beta   90.00
_cell.angle_gamma   90.00
#
_symmetry.space_group_name_H-M   'P 1'
#
loop_
_entity.id
_entity.type
_entity.pdbx_description
1 polymer ?
#
loop_
_entity_poly.entity_id
_entity_poly.type
_entity_poly.pdbx_seq_one_letter_code
_entity_poly.pdbx_strand_id
1 'polypeptide(L)'
;MNKRIAAVTATTCMLFASVMIPAVSAEGTTDIGAQNQVKTVAYSDALDKLDYKGIRVGGLSGLTWDKTADSYVAQSDNHGSDESRVWFLGKDLHNPSITRDPVTFTDVNGTPYNGNTTDNEGIAVLPDGDFAISSEGIPPAGRNQAEHPTIRIFDANGRQKGELEVPQLFDINTPKGQASHNLTLEGLSLSPTGHELVSAMEGTLKSDVYQNRSDARRFLVYRDDVTGKAGQWTLVKQVGFHTVPGLDISDIVLDSEDSLYVLQRSWNSETGNKVALSYVSGLNGAPDVSGVANLNDPKNASEFVKSRQIGELDKLPDLGASAKPGAHQANPLMDNYEGLVIANLDQLATPDASWHRGDGEYKAAISIISDDNYSATQTTRILDVEAEPFQKTAAGFDDSASGRLSQYVTALGRNDRLDYWSANGFSDGTGTSEPIAFGGLSSTAYNRKLGQYVSAMDNHGTDVARLWLLGNDLDKAAPTGSIVLTDENGTPYNGETTDDEGLGVLPNGDFLLTSEGHPNAAEGEHEQPKIRIFGIDGRQKNELPVPELFDINCRGQAVHNKSLEALTVSPSGHQIVVGNEYALKNDSPSGKDIATTARRALVYRDDVKGAKGQWKLVKQVAFKAADVNMGITEFAAIGEDGFLVLERSWDQTHGYGIKLAYAHGIAAAPDVSDVASLSKSADSSFLPVTELADFGGKLTLG
;
A
#
# COMPACT_ATOMS: atom_id res chain seq x y z
N MET A 1 16.87 -36.15 -46.99
CA MET A 1 17.91 -35.84 -46.02
C MET A 1 17.29 -34.86 -45.04
N ASN A 2 16.65 -35.42 -44.02
CA ASN A 2 15.89 -34.64 -43.05
C ASN A 2 16.84 -34.01 -42.04
N LYS A 3 16.95 -32.71 -42.01
CA LYS A 3 17.48 -32.00 -40.85
C LYS A 3 16.35 -31.79 -39.87
N ARG A 4 16.35 -32.52 -38.79
CA ARG A 4 15.54 -32.22 -37.62
C ARG A 4 16.22 -31.01 -36.96
N ILE A 5 15.51 -29.89 -36.92
CA ILE A 5 15.83 -28.76 -36.06
C ILE A 5 15.29 -29.18 -34.69
N ALA A 6 16.18 -29.37 -33.74
CA ALA A 6 15.81 -29.55 -32.35
C ALA A 6 15.35 -28.20 -31.82
N ALA A 7 14.04 -28.08 -31.53
CA ALA A 7 13.54 -26.98 -30.74
C ALA A 7 14.12 -27.13 -29.33
N VAL A 8 15.00 -26.21 -28.95
CA VAL A 8 15.47 -26.10 -27.58
C VAL A 8 14.37 -25.36 -26.85
N THR A 9 13.54 -26.09 -26.14
CA THR A 9 12.59 -25.53 -25.20
C THR A 9 13.37 -24.83 -24.10
N ALA A 10 13.37 -23.49 -24.12
CA ALA A 10 13.90 -22.72 -23.01
C ALA A 10 12.91 -22.82 -21.85
N THR A 11 13.13 -23.76 -20.94
CA THR A 11 12.42 -23.80 -19.66
C THR A 11 12.90 -22.61 -18.84
N THR A 12 12.08 -21.55 -18.82
CA THR A 12 12.36 -20.40 -17.96
C THR A 12 12.10 -20.81 -16.52
N CYS A 13 13.19 -21.05 -15.76
CA CYS A 13 13.08 -21.23 -14.31
C CYS A 13 12.64 -19.90 -13.71
N MET A 14 11.38 -19.80 -13.30
CA MET A 14 10.94 -18.67 -12.47
C MET A 14 11.54 -18.83 -11.08
N LEU A 15 12.52 -18.00 -10.76
CA LEU A 15 12.98 -17.81 -9.40
C LEU A 15 12.16 -16.69 -8.78
N PHE A 16 11.28 -17.02 -7.84
CA PHE A 16 10.61 -16.04 -7.02
C PHE A 16 11.47 -15.80 -5.78
N ALA A 17 12.04 -14.62 -5.69
CA ALA A 17 12.62 -14.14 -4.45
C ALA A 17 11.52 -13.44 -3.63
N SER A 18 11.02 -14.09 -2.59
CA SER A 18 10.23 -13.38 -1.59
C SER A 18 11.21 -12.60 -0.72
N VAL A 19 11.15 -11.29 -0.78
CA VAL A 19 11.86 -10.45 0.18
C VAL A 19 11.15 -10.62 1.53
N MET A 20 11.62 -11.56 2.33
CA MET A 20 11.20 -11.63 3.73
C MET A 20 12.06 -10.66 4.53
N ILE A 21 11.45 -9.61 5.03
CA ILE A 21 12.00 -8.88 6.16
C ILE A 21 11.91 -9.85 7.35
N PRO A 22 13.00 -10.25 8.00
CA PRO A 22 12.91 -11.22 9.08
C PRO A 22 12.06 -10.65 10.18
N ALA A 23 11.14 -11.46 10.69
CA ALA A 23 10.50 -11.18 11.95
C ALA A 23 11.60 -11.05 12.99
N VAL A 24 11.78 -9.86 13.52
CA VAL A 24 12.47 -9.72 14.80
C VAL A 24 11.61 -10.50 15.77
N SER A 25 12.09 -11.67 16.19
CA SER A 25 11.47 -12.40 17.25
C SER A 25 11.28 -11.42 18.42
N ALA A 26 10.05 -11.30 18.89
CA ALA A 26 9.73 -10.55 20.09
C ALA A 26 10.28 -11.34 21.31
N GLU A 27 11.59 -11.43 21.42
CA GLU A 27 12.24 -11.53 22.71
C GLU A 27 12.39 -10.10 23.20
N GLY A 28 11.69 -9.79 24.30
CA GLY A 28 11.70 -8.47 24.92
C GLY A 28 13.11 -8.06 25.34
N THR A 29 13.80 -7.47 24.42
CA THR A 29 14.91 -6.58 24.71
C THR A 29 14.37 -5.17 24.46
N THR A 30 14.05 -4.49 25.54
CA THR A 30 13.98 -3.03 25.57
C THR A 30 15.34 -2.52 25.09
N ASP A 31 15.44 -2.26 23.79
CA ASP A 31 16.56 -1.49 23.26
C ASP A 31 16.37 -0.05 23.68
N ILE A 32 16.93 0.28 24.85
CA ILE A 32 16.98 1.63 25.45
C ILE A 32 18.04 2.40 24.65
N GLY A 33 17.77 2.68 23.38
CA GLY A 33 18.70 3.35 22.48
C GLY A 33 18.13 3.75 21.13
N ALA A 34 16.89 3.41 20.82
CA ALA A 34 16.23 3.89 19.61
C ALA A 34 16.03 5.41 19.75
N GLN A 35 16.70 6.20 18.91
CA GLN A 35 16.39 7.61 18.77
C GLN A 35 14.90 7.74 18.47
N ASN A 36 14.22 8.62 19.20
CA ASN A 36 12.81 8.94 18.98
C ASN A 36 12.66 9.40 17.51
N GLN A 37 11.93 8.65 16.70
CA GLN A 37 11.73 8.93 15.27
C GLN A 37 10.57 9.89 15.04
N VAL A 38 10.03 10.45 16.09
CA VAL A 38 8.96 11.44 16.06
C VAL A 38 9.50 12.74 16.66
N LYS A 39 9.13 13.85 16.06
CA LYS A 39 9.50 15.20 16.50
C LYS A 39 8.24 16.06 16.59
N THR A 40 8.03 16.75 17.72
CA THR A 40 7.01 17.79 17.80
C THR A 40 7.39 19.00 16.95
N VAL A 41 6.44 19.50 16.18
CA VAL A 41 6.63 20.64 15.27
C VAL A 41 5.93 21.88 15.81
N ALA A 42 4.64 21.75 16.15
CA ALA A 42 3.79 22.81 16.61
C ALA A 42 2.64 22.27 17.47
N TYR A 43 1.91 23.14 18.13
CA TYR A 43 0.61 22.83 18.71
C TYR A 43 -0.31 24.04 18.62
N SER A 44 -1.61 23.79 18.72
CA SER A 44 -2.64 24.83 18.73
C SER A 44 -3.76 24.49 19.72
N ASP A 45 -4.05 25.43 20.60
CA ASP A 45 -5.19 25.38 21.54
C ASP A 45 -6.36 26.26 21.04
N ALA A 46 -6.39 26.63 19.75
CA ALA A 46 -7.39 27.56 19.20
C ALA A 46 -8.83 27.03 19.24
N LEU A 47 -9.02 25.72 19.33
CA LEU A 47 -10.32 25.09 19.48
C LEU A 47 -10.75 24.91 20.95
N ASP A 48 -9.82 25.14 21.90
CA ASP A 48 -10.10 24.86 23.31
C ASP A 48 -11.20 25.77 23.87
N LYS A 49 -12.28 25.14 24.33
CA LYS A 49 -13.46 25.82 24.88
C LYS A 49 -14.11 26.81 23.91
N LEU A 50 -13.87 26.65 22.59
CA LEU A 50 -14.49 27.49 21.57
C LEU A 50 -16.00 27.30 21.59
N ASP A 51 -16.73 28.41 21.60
CA ASP A 51 -18.19 28.46 21.35
C ASP A 51 -18.42 28.83 19.88
N TYR A 52 -19.06 27.94 19.14
CA TYR A 52 -19.44 28.20 17.77
C TYR A 52 -20.96 28.30 17.68
N LYS A 53 -21.48 29.52 17.57
CA LYS A 53 -22.93 29.82 17.48
C LYS A 53 -23.77 29.24 18.64
N GLY A 54 -23.19 29.20 19.84
CA GLY A 54 -23.87 28.65 21.03
C GLY A 54 -23.70 27.15 21.22
N ILE A 55 -22.87 26.50 20.38
CA ILE A 55 -22.48 25.09 20.53
C ILE A 55 -21.03 25.05 20.92
N ARG A 56 -20.70 24.41 22.05
CA ARG A 56 -19.32 24.23 22.50
C ARG A 56 -18.61 23.22 21.59
N VAL A 57 -17.44 23.61 21.07
CA VAL A 57 -16.53 22.69 20.41
C VAL A 57 -15.73 21.94 21.47
N GLY A 58 -15.75 20.62 21.45
CA GLY A 58 -15.08 19.74 22.41
C GLY A 58 -15.46 18.30 22.19
N GLY A 59 -14.89 17.38 22.98
CA GLY A 59 -15.10 15.96 22.80
C GLY A 59 -14.59 15.45 21.46
N LEU A 60 -13.48 16.03 20.92
CA LEU A 60 -13.03 15.69 19.57
C LEU A 60 -12.18 14.42 19.59
N SER A 61 -12.79 13.29 19.24
CA SER A 61 -12.22 11.96 19.35
C SER A 61 -11.60 11.46 18.03
N GLY A 62 -12.22 11.73 16.87
CA GLY A 62 -11.70 11.33 15.56
C GLY A 62 -11.34 12.51 14.67
N LEU A 63 -10.32 12.36 13.83
CA LEU A 63 -9.86 13.41 12.89
C LEU A 63 -9.49 12.79 11.54
N THR A 64 -10.06 13.33 10.43
CA THR A 64 -9.73 12.87 9.09
C THR A 64 -9.87 13.99 8.05
N TRP A 65 -9.44 13.73 6.81
CA TRP A 65 -9.57 14.65 5.68
C TRP A 65 -10.78 14.31 4.82
N ASP A 66 -11.67 15.26 4.63
CA ASP A 66 -12.78 15.17 3.67
C ASP A 66 -12.37 15.85 2.35
N LYS A 67 -12.03 15.04 1.36
CA LYS A 67 -11.63 15.50 0.03
C LYS A 67 -12.78 16.19 -0.71
N THR A 68 -14.03 15.77 -0.46
CA THR A 68 -15.24 16.34 -1.08
C THR A 68 -15.55 17.72 -0.52
N ALA A 69 -15.45 17.86 0.81
CA ALA A 69 -15.64 19.14 1.49
C ALA A 69 -14.40 20.05 1.42
N ASP A 70 -13.27 19.55 0.97
CA ASP A 70 -11.97 20.24 0.96
C ASP A 70 -11.60 20.81 2.35
N SER A 71 -11.78 19.99 3.38
CA SER A 71 -11.75 20.38 4.80
C SER A 71 -11.32 19.20 5.67
N TYR A 72 -10.62 19.47 6.76
CA TYR A 72 -10.52 18.46 7.82
C TYR A 72 -11.87 18.33 8.52
N VAL A 73 -12.17 17.14 8.99
CA VAL A 73 -13.38 16.86 9.77
C VAL A 73 -13.00 16.16 11.05
N ALA A 74 -13.61 16.59 12.15
CA ALA A 74 -13.44 16.00 13.46
C ALA A 74 -14.80 15.57 14.01
N GLN A 75 -14.90 14.31 14.43
CA GLN A 75 -16.09 13.78 15.08
C GLN A 75 -16.01 14.08 16.57
N SER A 76 -17.15 14.34 17.20
CA SER A 76 -17.21 14.50 18.66
C SER A 76 -17.76 13.28 19.35
N ASP A 77 -17.01 12.77 20.33
CA ASP A 77 -17.55 11.97 21.42
C ASP A 77 -18.48 12.86 22.27
N ASN A 78 -19.71 12.47 22.37
CA ASN A 78 -20.73 13.31 22.97
C ASN A 78 -21.29 12.66 24.24
N HIS A 79 -21.52 13.47 25.25
CA HIS A 79 -22.00 13.02 26.55
C HIS A 79 -23.47 13.33 26.81
N GLY A 80 -24.19 12.37 27.38
CA GLY A 80 -25.57 12.55 27.81
C GLY A 80 -26.50 12.93 26.67
N SER A 81 -27.12 14.11 26.72
CA SER A 81 -28.07 14.57 25.70
C SER A 81 -27.45 15.40 24.58
N ASP A 82 -26.14 15.60 24.58
CA ASP A 82 -25.49 16.33 23.50
C ASP A 82 -25.54 15.51 22.21
N GLU A 83 -25.88 16.19 21.10
CA GLU A 83 -26.05 15.54 19.81
C GLU A 83 -24.68 15.15 19.24
N SER A 84 -24.59 13.94 18.70
CA SER A 84 -23.45 13.46 17.96
C SER A 84 -23.30 14.22 16.65
N ARG A 85 -22.09 14.72 16.36
CA ARG A 85 -21.86 15.57 15.19
C ARG A 85 -20.43 15.49 14.67
N VAL A 86 -20.29 15.92 13.43
CA VAL A 86 -18.99 16.17 12.81
C VAL A 86 -18.77 17.66 12.62
N TRP A 87 -17.58 18.14 12.98
CA TRP A 87 -17.10 19.50 12.82
C TRP A 87 -16.24 19.61 11.57
N PHE A 88 -16.27 20.75 10.89
CA PHE A 88 -15.49 21.04 9.69
C PHE A 88 -14.42 22.07 10.02
N LEU A 89 -13.15 21.65 9.93
CA LEU A 89 -11.99 22.48 10.25
C LEU A 89 -11.34 23.00 8.97
N GLY A 90 -10.71 24.16 9.07
CA GLY A 90 -9.92 24.71 7.97
C GLY A 90 -8.69 23.84 7.63
N LYS A 91 -8.08 24.12 6.48
CA LYS A 91 -6.89 23.39 6.00
C LYS A 91 -5.63 23.61 6.85
N ASP A 92 -5.58 24.69 7.59
CA ASP A 92 -4.46 25.01 8.46
C ASP A 92 -4.76 24.51 9.88
N LEU A 93 -4.24 23.34 10.19
CA LEU A 93 -4.37 22.76 11.53
C LEU A 93 -3.44 23.38 12.57
N HIS A 94 -2.44 24.20 12.16
CA HIS A 94 -1.65 25.02 13.10
C HIS A 94 -2.45 26.21 13.65
N ASN A 95 -3.47 26.65 12.90
CA ASN A 95 -4.41 27.68 13.33
C ASN A 95 -5.83 27.28 12.96
N PRO A 96 -6.36 26.20 13.57
CA PRO A 96 -7.61 25.61 13.19
C PRO A 96 -8.79 26.54 13.45
N SER A 97 -9.77 26.52 12.56
CA SER A 97 -11.01 27.28 12.68
C SER A 97 -12.17 26.46 12.17
N ILE A 98 -13.37 26.67 12.71
CA ILE A 98 -14.60 26.08 12.21
C ILE A 98 -15.01 26.81 10.93
N THR A 99 -15.12 26.09 9.82
CA THR A 99 -15.36 26.66 8.48
C THR A 99 -16.82 26.69 8.07
N ARG A 100 -17.63 25.81 8.65
CA ARG A 100 -19.09 25.74 8.41
C ARG A 100 -19.81 25.12 9.61
N ASP A 101 -21.13 25.16 9.60
CA ASP A 101 -21.96 24.55 10.64
C ASP A 101 -21.71 23.04 10.72
N PRO A 102 -21.69 22.45 11.92
CA PRO A 102 -21.51 21.02 12.07
C PRO A 102 -22.70 20.25 11.49
N VAL A 103 -22.48 19.02 11.13
CA VAL A 103 -23.53 18.10 10.70
C VAL A 103 -23.85 17.16 11.87
N THR A 104 -25.12 17.10 12.28
CA THR A 104 -25.62 16.20 13.33
C THR A 104 -25.93 14.84 12.71
N PHE A 105 -25.46 13.77 13.34
CA PHE A 105 -25.77 12.40 12.95
C PHE A 105 -27.17 12.00 13.42
N THR A 106 -27.93 11.37 12.51
CA THR A 106 -29.29 10.92 12.75
C THR A 106 -29.50 9.47 12.33
N ASP A 107 -30.45 8.81 12.97
CA ASP A 107 -30.88 7.47 12.56
C ASP A 107 -31.60 7.50 11.18
N VAL A 108 -31.99 6.33 10.69
CA VAL A 108 -32.74 6.20 9.42
C VAL A 108 -34.06 6.94 9.38
N ASN A 109 -34.63 7.29 10.55
CA ASN A 109 -35.89 8.05 10.70
C ASN A 109 -35.65 9.57 10.86
N GLY A 110 -34.38 10.00 10.99
CA GLY A 110 -34.00 11.39 11.21
C GLY A 110 -33.99 11.80 12.69
N THR A 111 -33.96 10.85 13.64
CA THR A 111 -33.78 11.12 15.07
C THR A 111 -32.31 11.35 15.37
N PRO A 112 -31.90 12.46 16.00
CA PRO A 112 -30.49 12.69 16.34
C PRO A 112 -29.93 11.64 17.30
N TYR A 113 -28.73 11.17 17.01
CA TYR A 113 -27.92 10.44 17.97
C TYR A 113 -27.34 11.38 19.01
N ASN A 114 -27.13 10.88 20.22
CA ASN A 114 -26.52 11.60 21.33
C ASN A 114 -25.83 10.62 22.29
N GLY A 115 -25.11 11.10 23.30
CA GLY A 115 -24.35 10.28 24.23
C GLY A 115 -25.15 9.32 25.13
N ASN A 116 -26.52 9.26 25.01
CA ASN A 116 -27.32 8.20 25.60
C ASN A 116 -27.66 7.09 24.58
N THR A 117 -27.37 7.29 23.29
CA THR A 117 -27.77 6.41 22.19
C THR A 117 -26.62 5.94 21.34
N THR A 118 -25.44 6.56 21.44
CA THR A 118 -24.21 6.16 20.76
C THR A 118 -23.00 6.68 21.51
N ASP A 119 -21.88 6.01 21.36
CA ASP A 119 -20.55 6.32 21.93
C ASP A 119 -19.57 6.34 20.74
N ASN A 120 -19.61 7.44 20.00
CA ASN A 120 -18.89 7.55 18.72
C ASN A 120 -17.44 7.99 18.94
N GLU A 121 -16.50 7.30 18.27
CA GLU A 121 -15.05 7.51 18.43
C GLU A 121 -14.35 7.83 17.11
N GLY A 122 -14.06 6.85 16.29
CA GLY A 122 -13.32 7.04 15.05
C GLY A 122 -14.18 7.49 13.87
N ILE A 123 -13.54 8.19 12.92
CA ILE A 123 -14.18 8.69 11.70
C ILE A 123 -13.32 8.42 10.46
N ALA A 124 -13.97 7.98 9.38
CA ALA A 124 -13.39 7.97 8.04
C ALA A 124 -14.38 8.59 7.04
N VAL A 125 -13.87 9.25 6.01
CA VAL A 125 -14.69 9.76 4.90
C VAL A 125 -14.51 8.86 3.69
N LEU A 126 -15.62 8.27 3.24
CA LEU A 126 -15.64 7.35 2.11
C LEU A 126 -15.52 8.11 0.77
N PRO A 127 -15.15 7.43 -0.32
CA PRO A 127 -14.90 8.09 -1.62
C PRO A 127 -16.11 8.84 -2.20
N ASP A 128 -17.32 8.48 -1.79
CA ASP A 128 -18.58 9.16 -2.19
C ASP A 128 -18.95 10.35 -1.29
N GLY A 129 -18.14 10.63 -0.26
CA GLY A 129 -18.37 11.71 0.71
C GLY A 129 -19.25 11.29 1.90
N ASP A 130 -19.59 10.03 2.02
CA ASP A 130 -20.27 9.48 3.19
C ASP A 130 -19.31 9.35 4.37
N PHE A 131 -19.83 9.39 5.59
CA PHE A 131 -19.05 9.20 6.80
C PHE A 131 -19.18 7.76 7.30
N ALA A 132 -18.06 7.10 7.58
CA ALA A 132 -18.03 5.91 8.39
C ALA A 132 -17.62 6.29 9.81
N ILE A 133 -18.39 5.86 10.81
CA ILE A 133 -18.20 6.19 12.24
C ILE A 133 -18.18 4.89 13.05
N SER A 134 -17.14 4.67 13.83
CA SER A 134 -17.10 3.63 14.85
C SER A 134 -17.81 4.10 16.13
N SER A 135 -18.42 3.16 16.84
CA SER A 135 -19.00 3.37 18.17
C SER A 135 -18.63 2.22 19.09
N GLU A 136 -18.23 2.55 20.31
CA GLU A 136 -17.89 1.59 21.33
C GLU A 136 -19.09 0.81 21.88
N GLY A 137 -20.28 1.29 21.60
CA GLY A 137 -21.53 0.76 22.11
C GLY A 137 -21.82 1.17 23.54
N ILE A 138 -23.07 1.08 23.95
CA ILE A 138 -23.57 1.52 25.25
C ILE A 138 -24.18 0.36 26.01
N PRO A 139 -23.80 0.12 27.29
CA PRO A 139 -24.49 -0.84 28.12
C PRO A 139 -25.87 -0.29 28.58
N PRO A 140 -26.86 -1.16 28.83
CA PRO A 140 -28.17 -0.74 29.32
C PRO A 140 -28.07 -0.22 30.75
N ALA A 141 -28.00 1.10 30.94
CA ALA A 141 -27.91 1.73 32.24
C ALA A 141 -28.66 3.07 32.28
N GLY A 142 -29.52 3.27 33.24
CA GLY A 142 -30.23 4.54 33.43
C GLY A 142 -31.12 4.92 32.25
N ARG A 143 -30.77 6.02 31.54
CA ARG A 143 -31.47 6.51 30.34
C ARG A 143 -30.83 5.98 29.03
N ASN A 144 -29.73 5.27 29.13
CA ASN A 144 -29.02 4.78 27.96
C ASN A 144 -29.84 3.69 27.27
N GLN A 145 -29.88 3.75 25.95
CA GLN A 145 -30.32 2.63 25.14
C GLN A 145 -29.13 1.71 24.93
N ALA A 146 -29.33 0.41 25.16
CA ALA A 146 -28.27 -0.55 24.88
C ALA A 146 -27.90 -0.51 23.41
N GLU A 147 -26.65 -0.27 23.14
CA GLU A 147 -26.04 -0.29 21.79
C GLU A 147 -24.91 -1.32 21.76
N HIS A 148 -24.83 -2.10 20.70
CA HIS A 148 -23.67 -2.93 20.41
C HIS A 148 -22.59 -2.08 19.76
N PRO A 149 -21.30 -2.41 19.91
CA PRO A 149 -20.24 -1.79 19.11
C PRO A 149 -20.58 -1.88 17.62
N THR A 150 -20.51 -0.77 16.93
CA THR A 150 -20.97 -0.64 15.53
C THR A 150 -20.01 0.19 14.69
N ILE A 151 -20.06 0.00 13.38
CA ILE A 151 -19.52 0.94 12.39
C ILE A 151 -20.67 1.35 11.49
N ARG A 152 -21.12 2.59 11.60
CA ARG A 152 -22.25 3.12 10.84
C ARG A 152 -21.78 3.94 9.66
N ILE A 153 -22.55 3.85 8.58
CA ILE A 153 -22.38 4.69 7.39
C ILE A 153 -23.48 5.75 7.40
N PHE A 154 -23.08 7.01 7.33
CA PHE A 154 -23.95 8.16 7.24
C PHE A 154 -23.71 8.88 5.91
N ASP A 155 -24.77 9.44 5.31
CA ASP A 155 -24.61 10.32 4.17
C ASP A 155 -23.94 11.65 4.56
N ALA A 156 -23.54 12.46 3.56
CA ALA A 156 -22.90 13.76 3.78
C ALA A 156 -23.75 14.76 4.58
N ASN A 157 -25.05 14.48 4.80
CA ASN A 157 -25.96 15.28 5.65
C ASN A 157 -26.14 14.67 7.04
N GLY A 158 -25.40 13.60 7.37
CA GLY A 158 -25.41 12.95 8.67
C GLY A 158 -26.55 11.95 8.86
N ARG A 159 -27.27 11.55 7.81
CA ARG A 159 -28.33 10.55 7.94
C ARG A 159 -27.76 9.14 7.77
N GLN A 160 -28.05 8.24 8.69
CA GLN A 160 -27.61 6.85 8.62
C GLN A 160 -28.15 6.15 7.36
N LYS A 161 -27.24 5.51 6.63
CA LYS A 161 -27.52 4.68 5.43
C LYS A 161 -27.45 3.18 5.75
N GLY A 162 -26.61 2.78 6.69
CA GLY A 162 -26.38 1.37 7.01
C GLY A 162 -25.39 1.18 8.14
N GLU A 163 -25.04 -0.08 8.37
CA GLU A 163 -24.03 -0.52 9.33
C GLU A 163 -23.17 -1.59 8.71
N LEU A 164 -21.90 -1.65 9.08
CA LEU A 164 -20.99 -2.72 8.71
C LEU A 164 -21.13 -3.89 9.69
N GLU A 165 -20.78 -5.08 9.21
CA GLU A 165 -20.77 -6.29 10.06
C GLU A 165 -19.65 -6.17 11.11
N VAL A 166 -20.01 -6.16 12.40
CA VAL A 166 -19.09 -6.31 13.53
C VAL A 166 -19.30 -7.70 14.15
N PRO A 167 -18.26 -8.54 14.25
CA PRO A 167 -18.42 -9.88 14.81
C PRO A 167 -18.92 -9.86 16.26
N GLN A 168 -19.82 -10.77 16.62
CA GLN A 168 -20.41 -10.86 17.97
C GLN A 168 -19.36 -10.98 19.09
N LEU A 169 -18.14 -11.38 18.76
CA LEU A 169 -17.00 -11.42 19.68
C LEU A 169 -16.72 -10.04 20.32
N PHE A 170 -16.97 -8.96 19.58
CA PHE A 170 -16.73 -7.57 20.00
C PHE A 170 -17.90 -6.96 20.79
N ASP A 171 -18.96 -7.72 21.01
CA ASP A 171 -20.14 -7.24 21.72
C ASP A 171 -19.87 -7.08 23.23
N ILE A 172 -20.45 -6.03 23.82
CA ILE A 172 -20.41 -5.74 25.26
C ILE A 172 -21.70 -6.18 25.99
N ASN A 173 -22.79 -6.40 25.25
CA ASN A 173 -24.15 -6.56 25.80
C ASN A 173 -24.65 -8.01 25.76
N THR A 174 -23.93 -8.95 25.15
CA THR A 174 -24.35 -10.34 25.04
C THR A 174 -23.40 -11.31 25.75
N PRO A 175 -23.88 -12.51 26.18
CA PRO A 175 -23.02 -13.49 26.82
C PRO A 175 -21.90 -14.05 25.96
N LYS A 176 -21.96 -13.88 24.64
CA LYS A 176 -20.91 -14.32 23.70
C LYS A 176 -19.88 -13.23 23.42
N GLY A 177 -20.20 -11.98 23.74
CA GLY A 177 -19.29 -10.87 23.61
C GLY A 177 -18.13 -10.97 24.58
N GLN A 178 -16.95 -10.60 24.12
CA GLN A 178 -15.71 -10.64 24.87
C GLN A 178 -15.11 -9.26 25.12
N ALA A 179 -15.69 -8.23 24.52
CA ALA A 179 -15.25 -6.86 24.73
C ALA A 179 -15.68 -6.33 26.12
N SER A 180 -15.03 -5.28 26.57
CA SER A 180 -15.40 -4.54 27.76
C SER A 180 -15.92 -3.17 27.33
N HIS A 181 -16.92 -2.65 28.01
CA HIS A 181 -17.43 -1.30 27.79
C HIS A 181 -16.30 -0.27 27.91
N ASN A 182 -16.31 0.74 27.05
CA ASN A 182 -15.29 1.79 26.93
C ASN A 182 -13.89 1.26 26.63
N LEU A 183 -13.81 0.16 25.87
CA LEU A 183 -12.58 -0.49 25.42
C LEU A 183 -12.84 -1.27 24.12
N THR A 184 -13.66 -0.75 23.22
CA THR A 184 -14.07 -1.49 22.01
C THR A 184 -13.57 -0.86 20.72
N LEU A 185 -14.46 -0.45 19.80
CA LEU A 185 -14.11 0.06 18.48
C LEU A 185 -13.80 1.56 18.54
N GLU A 186 -12.54 1.88 18.60
CA GLU A 186 -12.00 3.22 18.76
C GLU A 186 -11.61 3.81 17.41
N GLY A 187 -10.41 3.50 16.94
CA GLY A 187 -9.87 4.07 15.71
C GLY A 187 -10.53 3.56 14.44
N LEU A 188 -10.66 4.44 13.45
CA LEU A 188 -11.23 4.10 12.14
C LEU A 188 -10.52 4.88 11.02
N SER A 189 -9.98 4.18 10.04
CA SER A 189 -9.26 4.81 8.93
C SER A 189 -9.55 4.16 7.59
N LEU A 190 -9.67 5.00 6.56
CA LEU A 190 -9.77 4.59 5.17
C LEU A 190 -8.39 4.66 4.50
N SER A 191 -8.04 3.65 3.70
CA SER A 191 -6.82 3.67 2.91
C SER A 191 -6.83 4.81 1.86
N PRO A 192 -5.65 5.30 1.45
CA PRO A 192 -5.55 6.33 0.40
C PRO A 192 -6.17 5.91 -0.93
N THR A 193 -6.26 4.61 -1.21
CA THR A 193 -6.93 4.07 -2.41
C THR A 193 -8.45 4.13 -2.32
N GLY A 194 -9.00 4.30 -1.12
CA GLY A 194 -10.44 4.33 -0.87
C GLY A 194 -11.12 2.95 -0.84
N HIS A 195 -10.36 1.84 -0.89
CA HIS A 195 -10.91 0.48 -1.00
C HIS A 195 -10.74 -0.38 0.25
N GLU A 196 -9.98 0.08 1.24
CA GLU A 196 -9.79 -0.62 2.49
C GLU A 196 -10.12 0.29 3.67
N LEU A 197 -10.99 -0.18 4.57
CA LEU A 197 -11.35 0.47 5.81
C LEU A 197 -10.90 -0.42 6.97
N VAL A 198 -10.17 0.16 7.91
CA VAL A 198 -9.69 -0.57 9.10
C VAL A 198 -10.25 0.08 10.34
N SER A 199 -10.82 -0.73 11.24
CA SER A 199 -11.21 -0.30 12.58
C SER A 199 -10.33 -0.99 13.62
N ALA A 200 -9.89 -0.26 14.63
CA ALA A 200 -9.06 -0.75 15.70
C ALA A 200 -9.85 -0.86 17.01
N MET A 201 -9.58 -1.92 17.76
CA MET A 201 -10.11 -2.10 19.10
C MET A 201 -9.20 -1.44 20.13
N GLU A 202 -9.75 -0.63 21.03
CA GLU A 202 -8.99 0.05 22.10
C GLU A 202 -8.36 -0.96 23.06
N GLY A 203 -9.18 -1.78 23.69
CA GLY A 203 -8.76 -2.71 24.73
C GLY A 203 -8.56 -4.15 24.25
N THR A 204 -8.17 -5.02 25.16
CA THR A 204 -8.02 -6.47 24.92
C THR A 204 -9.35 -7.18 25.11
N LEU A 205 -9.73 -8.07 24.20
CA LEU A 205 -10.84 -9.00 24.43
C LEU A 205 -10.56 -9.89 25.64
N LYS A 206 -11.58 -10.17 26.43
CA LYS A 206 -11.48 -11.07 27.61
C LYS A 206 -10.94 -12.46 27.23
N SER A 207 -11.30 -12.94 26.04
CA SER A 207 -10.78 -14.19 25.47
C SER A 207 -9.30 -14.12 25.11
N ASP A 208 -8.77 -12.94 24.82
CA ASP A 208 -7.37 -12.73 24.44
C ASP A 208 -6.43 -12.49 25.64
N VAL A 209 -6.97 -12.44 26.88
CA VAL A 209 -6.14 -12.34 28.08
C VAL A 209 -5.50 -13.69 28.40
N TYR A 210 -4.18 -13.73 28.61
CA TYR A 210 -3.42 -14.92 28.95
C TYR A 210 -2.45 -14.64 30.11
N GLN A 211 -2.62 -15.28 31.24
CA GLN A 211 -1.72 -15.16 32.41
C GLN A 211 -1.37 -13.71 32.79
N ASN A 212 -2.36 -12.82 32.86
CA ASN A 212 -2.21 -11.37 33.06
C ASN A 212 -1.60 -10.59 31.91
N ARG A 213 -1.35 -11.20 30.75
CA ARG A 213 -0.95 -10.54 29.54
C ARG A 213 -2.19 -10.06 28.78
N SER A 214 -2.24 -8.77 28.46
CA SER A 214 -3.41 -8.10 27.87
C SER A 214 -2.99 -7.03 26.87
N ASP A 215 -1.91 -7.27 26.13
CA ASP A 215 -1.36 -6.35 25.14
C ASP A 215 -1.81 -6.64 23.69
N ALA A 216 -2.58 -7.72 23.48
CA ALA A 216 -3.14 -8.03 22.17
C ALA A 216 -4.36 -7.17 21.85
N ARG A 217 -4.43 -6.65 20.65
CA ARG A 217 -5.57 -5.93 20.05
C ARG A 217 -5.95 -6.58 18.74
N ARG A 218 -7.17 -6.29 18.27
CA ARG A 218 -7.65 -6.77 16.98
C ARG A 218 -8.01 -5.58 16.10
N PHE A 219 -7.56 -5.60 14.84
CA PHE A 219 -8.07 -4.74 13.78
C PHE A 219 -9.12 -5.50 12.99
N LEU A 220 -10.19 -4.84 12.61
CA LEU A 220 -11.18 -5.32 11.65
C LEU A 220 -10.87 -4.69 10.29
N VAL A 221 -10.62 -5.51 9.29
CA VAL A 221 -10.27 -5.05 7.94
C VAL A 221 -11.44 -5.31 7.01
N TYR A 222 -11.98 -4.25 6.43
CA TYR A 222 -13.07 -4.28 5.47
C TYR A 222 -12.60 -3.85 4.09
N ARG A 223 -13.23 -4.41 3.05
CA ARG A 223 -12.99 -4.00 1.66
C ARG A 223 -14.30 -3.86 0.90
N ASP A 224 -14.36 -2.92 -0.04
CA ASP A 224 -15.51 -2.69 -0.91
C ASP A 224 -15.33 -3.30 -2.33
N ASP A 225 -14.12 -3.80 -2.63
CA ASP A 225 -13.74 -4.37 -3.92
C ASP A 225 -13.73 -5.92 -3.94
N VAL A 226 -14.34 -6.57 -2.94
CA VAL A 226 -14.43 -8.04 -2.85
C VAL A 226 -15.19 -8.60 -4.06
N THR A 227 -14.62 -9.61 -4.70
CA THR A 227 -15.21 -10.28 -5.87
C THR A 227 -16.66 -10.72 -5.63
N GLY A 228 -17.56 -10.26 -6.49
CA GLY A 228 -19.01 -10.51 -6.39
C GLY A 228 -19.75 -9.62 -5.39
N LYS A 229 -19.06 -8.71 -4.71
CA LYS A 229 -19.63 -7.76 -3.75
C LYS A 229 -19.11 -6.32 -3.96
N ALA A 230 -18.67 -5.99 -5.17
CA ALA A 230 -18.12 -4.68 -5.49
C ALA A 230 -19.04 -3.54 -5.03
N GLY A 231 -18.48 -2.54 -4.36
CA GLY A 231 -19.18 -1.44 -3.74
C GLY A 231 -19.91 -1.77 -2.43
N GLN A 232 -19.69 -2.98 -1.87
CA GLN A 232 -20.24 -3.38 -0.58
C GLN A 232 -19.08 -3.63 0.40
N TRP A 233 -18.98 -2.80 1.41
CA TRP A 233 -18.01 -3.01 2.49
C TRP A 233 -18.21 -4.38 3.15
N THR A 234 -17.22 -5.22 3.07
CA THR A 234 -17.24 -6.59 3.56
C THR A 234 -16.06 -6.80 4.51
N LEU A 235 -16.33 -7.32 5.71
CA LEU A 235 -15.27 -7.77 6.61
C LEU A 235 -14.51 -8.93 5.97
N VAL A 236 -13.21 -8.73 5.70
CA VAL A 236 -12.37 -9.73 5.03
C VAL A 236 -11.45 -10.48 5.96
N LYS A 237 -11.05 -9.87 7.08
CA LYS A 237 -10.22 -10.53 8.11
C LYS A 237 -10.16 -9.73 9.41
N GLN A 238 -9.66 -10.38 10.45
CA GLN A 238 -9.17 -9.75 11.67
C GLN A 238 -7.65 -9.86 11.71
N VAL A 239 -6.97 -8.82 12.22
CA VAL A 239 -5.50 -8.81 12.33
C VAL A 239 -5.10 -8.56 13.76
N GLY A 240 -4.16 -9.37 14.28
CA GLY A 240 -3.62 -9.23 15.62
C GLY A 240 -2.52 -8.16 15.69
N PHE A 241 -2.57 -7.29 16.68
CA PHE A 241 -1.58 -6.25 16.96
C PHE A 241 -1.16 -6.27 18.44
N HIS A 242 0.12 -6.03 18.73
CA HIS A 242 0.61 -5.80 20.08
C HIS A 242 0.74 -4.32 20.39
N THR A 243 0.05 -3.83 21.41
CA THR A 243 0.26 -2.48 21.94
C THR A 243 1.58 -2.37 22.69
N VAL A 244 2.06 -1.15 22.85
CA VAL A 244 3.08 -0.84 23.86
C VAL A 244 2.51 -1.23 25.22
N PRO A 245 3.26 -1.97 26.06
CA PRO A 245 2.73 -2.48 27.33
C PRO A 245 2.16 -1.35 28.21
N GLY A 246 0.89 -1.53 28.61
CA GLY A 246 0.15 -0.60 29.45
C GLY A 246 -0.45 0.60 28.71
N LEU A 247 -0.44 0.59 27.38
CA LEU A 247 -1.17 1.55 26.55
C LEU A 247 -2.33 0.85 25.81
N ASP A 248 -3.38 1.62 25.56
CA ASP A 248 -4.53 1.24 24.74
C ASP A 248 -4.49 2.01 23.40
N ILE A 249 -5.19 1.53 22.38
CA ILE A 249 -5.27 2.23 21.08
C ILE A 249 -6.32 3.33 21.21
N SER A 250 -6.00 4.53 20.77
CA SER A 250 -6.96 5.63 20.68
C SER A 250 -7.33 5.99 19.24
N ASP A 251 -6.44 5.81 18.27
CA ASP A 251 -6.81 5.94 16.86
C ASP A 251 -5.75 5.30 15.94
N ILE A 252 -6.11 5.19 14.67
CA ILE A 252 -5.24 4.68 13.60
C ILE A 252 -5.38 5.54 12.34
N VAL A 253 -4.30 5.65 11.57
CA VAL A 253 -4.38 6.23 10.22
C VAL A 253 -3.55 5.43 9.23
N LEU A 254 -4.20 4.99 8.13
CA LEU A 254 -3.54 4.28 7.05
C LEU A 254 -2.75 5.26 6.18
N ASP A 255 -1.49 4.95 5.92
CA ASP A 255 -0.68 5.61 4.89
C ASP A 255 -0.65 4.80 3.58
N SER A 256 -1.04 3.53 3.64
CA SER A 256 -1.26 2.66 2.48
C SER A 256 -2.24 1.53 2.84
N GLU A 257 -2.58 0.65 1.90
CA GLU A 257 -3.34 -0.58 2.20
C GLU A 257 -2.54 -1.62 2.98
N ASP A 258 -1.23 -1.43 3.15
CA ASP A 258 -0.35 -2.39 3.81
C ASP A 258 0.25 -1.85 5.11
N SER A 259 0.00 -0.59 5.44
CA SER A 259 0.63 0.07 6.58
C SER A 259 -0.21 1.18 7.19
N LEU A 260 0.00 1.39 8.49
CA LEU A 260 -0.72 2.41 9.26
C LEU A 260 0.09 2.89 10.48
N TYR A 261 -0.23 4.09 10.93
CA TYR A 261 0.19 4.59 12.24
C TYR A 261 -0.87 4.26 13.28
N VAL A 262 -0.42 3.93 14.49
CA VAL A 262 -1.28 3.62 15.65
C VAL A 262 -0.96 4.59 16.76
N LEU A 263 -1.95 5.40 17.13
CA LEU A 263 -1.89 6.26 18.31
C LEU A 263 -2.30 5.43 19.53
N GLN A 264 -1.48 5.50 20.58
CA GLN A 264 -1.71 4.73 21.80
C GLN A 264 -1.58 5.64 23.00
N ARG A 265 -2.42 5.48 24.00
CA ARG A 265 -2.41 6.29 25.20
C ARG A 265 -2.71 5.48 26.48
N SER A 266 -2.37 6.04 27.59
CA SER A 266 -2.87 5.67 28.90
C SER A 266 -2.84 6.89 29.82
N TRP A 267 -3.64 6.85 30.86
CA TRP A 267 -3.67 7.88 31.89
C TRP A 267 -3.48 7.30 33.28
N ASN A 268 -2.77 8.03 34.13
CA ASN A 268 -2.75 7.76 35.55
C ASN A 268 -2.72 9.06 36.35
N SER A 269 -3.18 9.02 37.60
CA SER A 269 -3.34 10.20 38.44
C SER A 269 -2.02 10.84 38.91
N GLU A 270 -0.89 10.18 38.77
CA GLU A 270 0.42 10.68 39.22
C GLU A 270 1.18 11.36 38.09
N THR A 271 1.17 10.82 36.88
CA THR A 271 1.97 11.30 35.75
C THR A 271 1.15 11.90 34.61
N GLY A 272 -0.19 11.73 34.64
CA GLY A 272 -1.07 12.17 33.54
C GLY A 272 -1.06 11.21 32.37
N ASN A 273 -1.29 11.75 31.18
CA ASN A 273 -1.32 11.00 29.93
C ASN A 273 0.09 10.59 29.46
N LYS A 274 0.23 9.33 29.10
CA LYS A 274 1.31 8.82 28.26
C LYS A 274 0.77 8.59 26.87
N VAL A 275 1.53 9.00 25.87
CA VAL A 275 1.13 8.91 24.47
C VAL A 275 2.29 8.36 23.65
N ALA A 276 2.02 7.34 22.86
CA ALA A 276 3.02 6.74 21.98
C ALA A 276 2.46 6.59 20.57
N LEU A 277 3.36 6.62 19.60
CA LEU A 277 3.06 6.34 18.20
C LEU A 277 3.80 5.08 17.79
N SER A 278 3.08 4.15 17.17
CA SER A 278 3.63 2.95 16.54
C SER A 278 3.35 2.94 15.06
N TYR A 279 4.19 2.26 14.29
CA TYR A 279 4.00 2.00 12.88
C TYR A 279 3.82 0.51 12.64
N VAL A 280 2.82 0.17 11.84
CA VAL A 280 2.46 -1.19 11.42
C VAL A 280 2.75 -1.34 9.94
N SER A 281 3.31 -2.47 9.53
CA SER A 281 3.55 -2.82 8.13
C SER A 281 3.23 -4.29 7.86
N GLY A 282 2.92 -4.61 6.61
CA GLY A 282 2.55 -5.97 6.21
C GLY A 282 1.12 -6.34 6.59
N LEU A 283 0.20 -5.35 6.64
CA LEU A 283 -1.20 -5.57 6.96
C LEU A 283 -1.84 -6.54 5.97
N ASN A 284 -1.53 -6.42 4.68
CA ASN A 284 -2.07 -7.29 3.63
C ASN A 284 -1.69 -8.76 3.81
N GLY A 285 -0.42 -9.02 4.16
CA GLY A 285 0.12 -10.35 4.41
C GLY A 285 -0.15 -10.89 5.82
N ALA A 286 -0.74 -10.10 6.72
CA ALA A 286 -1.01 -10.53 8.09
C ALA A 286 -2.03 -11.68 8.14
N PRO A 287 -1.82 -12.67 9.03
CA PRO A 287 -2.76 -13.76 9.22
C PRO A 287 -4.16 -13.28 9.59
N ASP A 288 -5.19 -14.00 9.14
CA ASP A 288 -6.55 -13.81 9.65
C ASP A 288 -6.70 -14.50 11.01
N VAL A 289 -6.85 -13.70 12.05
CA VAL A 289 -7.01 -14.18 13.42
C VAL A 289 -8.46 -14.33 13.87
N SER A 290 -9.42 -14.29 12.97
CA SER A 290 -10.85 -14.45 13.30
C SER A 290 -11.16 -15.80 13.99
N GLY A 291 -10.41 -16.84 13.65
CA GLY A 291 -10.49 -18.17 14.26
C GLY A 291 -9.60 -18.39 15.48
N VAL A 292 -8.77 -17.41 15.87
CA VAL A 292 -7.84 -17.56 17.00
C VAL A 292 -8.55 -17.26 18.32
N ALA A 293 -8.62 -18.26 19.18
CA ALA A 293 -9.39 -18.18 20.44
C ALA A 293 -8.73 -17.30 21.51
N ASN A 294 -7.40 -17.18 21.52
CA ASN A 294 -6.64 -16.36 22.46
C ASN A 294 -5.33 -15.89 21.82
N LEU A 295 -5.24 -14.60 21.51
CA LEU A 295 -4.07 -14.05 20.84
C LEU A 295 -2.83 -14.00 21.74
N ASN A 296 -2.98 -13.75 23.05
CA ASN A 296 -1.84 -13.67 23.96
C ASN A 296 -1.29 -15.05 24.39
N ASP A 297 -1.90 -16.17 23.95
CA ASP A 297 -1.31 -17.50 24.14
C ASP A 297 0.03 -17.56 23.37
N PRO A 298 1.18 -17.89 24.00
CA PRO A 298 2.48 -17.90 23.36
C PRO A 298 2.58 -18.74 22.08
N LYS A 299 1.73 -19.75 21.92
CA LYS A 299 1.68 -20.56 20.69
C LYS A 299 1.22 -19.74 19.45
N ASN A 300 0.56 -18.62 19.67
CA ASN A 300 0.01 -17.74 18.64
C ASN A 300 0.91 -16.51 18.40
N ALA A 301 2.17 -16.56 18.81
CA ALA A 301 3.12 -15.43 18.64
C ALA A 301 3.34 -15.04 17.16
N SER A 302 3.12 -15.95 16.21
CA SER A 302 3.20 -15.69 14.77
C SER A 302 1.97 -15.02 14.16
N GLU A 303 0.89 -14.88 14.95
CA GLU A 303 -0.41 -14.38 14.46
C GLU A 303 -0.52 -12.85 14.50
N PHE A 304 0.55 -12.14 14.84
CA PHE A 304 0.56 -10.70 14.95
C PHE A 304 1.18 -10.03 13.72
N VAL A 305 0.58 -8.91 13.31
CA VAL A 305 1.18 -8.05 12.30
C VAL A 305 2.49 -7.44 12.83
N LYS A 306 3.39 -7.14 11.92
CA LYS A 306 4.65 -6.49 12.28
C LYS A 306 4.41 -5.06 12.70
N SER A 307 4.91 -4.68 13.86
CA SER A 307 4.79 -3.34 14.38
C SER A 307 6.06 -2.88 15.09
N ARG A 308 6.24 -1.58 15.17
CA ARG A 308 7.34 -0.95 15.89
C ARG A 308 6.86 0.34 16.52
N GLN A 309 7.16 0.55 17.79
CA GLN A 309 7.05 1.87 18.42
C GLN A 309 8.06 2.82 17.79
N ILE A 310 7.59 3.97 17.29
CA ILE A 310 8.40 4.99 16.63
C ILE A 310 8.62 6.22 17.50
N GLY A 311 7.78 6.45 18.51
CA GLY A 311 7.95 7.57 19.41
C GLY A 311 7.13 7.47 20.70
N GLU A 312 7.66 8.07 21.77
CA GLU A 312 6.94 8.40 23.00
C GLU A 312 6.75 9.91 23.02
N LEU A 313 5.51 10.38 22.78
CA LEU A 313 5.23 11.81 22.64
C LEU A 313 5.37 12.54 23.96
N ASP A 314 5.09 11.88 25.08
CA ASP A 314 5.26 12.42 26.43
C ASP A 314 6.73 12.68 26.79
N LYS A 315 7.69 12.16 26.02
CA LYS A 315 9.14 12.40 26.17
C LYS A 315 9.67 13.50 25.25
N LEU A 316 8.84 14.03 24.35
CA LEU A 316 9.26 15.07 23.41
C LEU A 316 9.27 16.46 24.10
N PRO A 317 9.97 17.46 23.51
CA PRO A 317 9.96 18.84 24.01
C PRO A 317 8.52 19.40 24.10
N ASP A 318 8.26 20.15 25.18
CA ASP A 318 6.95 20.72 25.49
C ASP A 318 6.60 21.98 24.68
N LEU A 319 7.50 22.46 23.83
CA LEU A 319 7.34 23.65 22.98
C LEU A 319 6.93 24.92 23.78
N GLY A 320 7.12 24.93 25.07
CA GLY A 320 6.72 26.02 25.95
C GLY A 320 5.24 26.03 26.34
N ALA A 321 4.54 24.91 26.11
CA ALA A 321 3.16 24.76 26.54
C ALA A 321 3.05 24.84 28.09
N SER A 322 1.83 25.15 28.56
CA SER A 322 1.51 25.16 29.98
C SER A 322 0.32 24.25 30.24
N ALA A 323 0.43 23.40 31.25
CA ALA A 323 -0.70 22.60 31.70
C ALA A 323 -1.79 23.50 32.36
N LYS A 324 -3.06 23.13 32.19
CA LYS A 324 -4.13 23.84 32.89
C LYS A 324 -4.04 23.63 34.41
N PRO A 325 -4.54 24.61 35.19
CA PRO A 325 -4.61 24.45 36.64
C PRO A 325 -5.43 23.20 37.03
N GLY A 326 -4.81 22.32 37.81
CA GLY A 326 -5.41 21.06 38.24
C GLY A 326 -5.21 19.89 37.28
N ALA A 327 -4.60 20.11 36.13
CA ALA A 327 -4.16 19.01 35.27
C ALA A 327 -2.89 18.37 35.85
N HIS A 328 -2.87 17.04 35.88
CA HIS A 328 -1.72 16.22 36.26
C HIS A 328 -1.01 15.73 35.00
N GLN A 329 -0.09 16.53 34.45
CA GLN A 329 0.64 16.21 33.24
C GLN A 329 2.14 16.39 33.47
N ALA A 330 2.92 15.35 33.29
CA ALA A 330 4.38 15.43 33.35
C ALA A 330 4.94 16.29 32.19
N ASN A 331 4.38 16.14 31.00
CA ASN A 331 4.63 17.01 29.85
C ASN A 331 3.38 17.87 29.60
N PRO A 332 3.42 19.18 29.65
CA PRO A 332 2.28 20.08 29.47
C PRO A 332 1.59 20.00 28.10
N LEU A 333 2.27 19.46 27.08
CA LEU A 333 1.67 19.20 25.79
C LEU A 333 0.71 18.02 25.79
N MET A 334 0.90 17.06 26.70
CA MET A 334 0.10 15.86 26.72
C MET A 334 -1.32 16.14 27.21
N ASP A 335 -2.27 15.56 26.54
CA ASP A 335 -3.67 15.53 26.89
C ASP A 335 -4.29 14.20 26.43
N ASN A 336 -5.59 14.07 26.43
CA ASN A 336 -6.32 12.90 26.01
C ASN A 336 -6.39 12.85 24.47
N TYR A 337 -5.29 12.47 23.82
CA TYR A 337 -5.22 12.41 22.35
C TYR A 337 -5.93 11.19 21.82
N GLU A 338 -6.95 11.41 20.98
CA GLU A 338 -7.86 10.38 20.47
C GLU A 338 -7.99 10.35 18.95
N GLY A 339 -7.73 11.44 18.24
CA GLY A 339 -7.79 11.44 16.79
C GLY A 339 -6.46 11.77 16.14
N LEU A 340 -6.14 11.14 15.00
CA LEU A 340 -4.96 11.50 14.20
C LEU A 340 -5.23 11.48 12.70
N VAL A 341 -4.51 12.34 11.96
CA VAL A 341 -4.55 12.39 10.50
C VAL A 341 -3.15 12.62 9.93
N ILE A 342 -2.85 12.05 8.79
CA ILE A 342 -1.66 12.41 8.01
C ILE A 342 -2.01 13.66 7.19
N ALA A 343 -1.53 14.82 7.65
CA ALA A 343 -1.85 16.11 7.06
C ALA A 343 -1.28 16.31 5.65
N ASN A 344 -0.29 15.52 5.27
CA ASN A 344 0.35 15.57 3.96
C ASN A 344 0.17 14.29 3.13
N LEU A 345 -0.87 13.50 3.40
CA LEU A 345 -1.09 12.23 2.71
C LEU A 345 -1.17 12.38 1.19
N ASP A 346 -1.93 13.37 0.71
CA ASP A 346 -2.00 13.68 -0.73
C ASP A 346 -0.64 14.13 -1.30
N GLN A 347 0.27 14.58 -0.47
CA GLN A 347 1.59 15.07 -0.85
C GLN A 347 2.65 13.96 -0.76
N LEU A 348 2.49 13.01 0.15
CA LEU A 348 3.29 11.78 0.15
C LEU A 348 3.01 10.95 -1.11
N ALA A 349 1.83 11.10 -1.69
CA ALA A 349 1.42 10.50 -2.96
C ALA A 349 1.81 11.34 -4.19
N THR A 350 2.32 12.58 -4.06
CA THR A 350 2.68 13.46 -5.19
C THR A 350 4.16 13.85 -5.16
N PRO A 351 4.90 13.70 -6.28
CA PRO A 351 6.33 14.02 -6.36
C PRO A 351 6.66 15.53 -6.26
N ASP A 352 5.66 16.41 -6.36
CA ASP A 352 5.85 17.87 -6.42
C ASP A 352 5.78 18.52 -5.04
N ALA A 353 6.01 17.74 -4.00
CA ALA A 353 5.98 18.26 -2.67
C ALA A 353 7.23 19.10 -2.41
N SER A 354 7.01 20.37 -2.15
CA SER A 354 7.93 21.31 -1.50
C SER A 354 8.48 20.82 -0.12
N TRP A 355 8.31 19.56 0.16
CA TRP A 355 8.74 18.78 1.33
C TRP A 355 10.19 18.34 1.28
N HIS A 356 10.85 18.52 0.14
CA HIS A 356 12.28 18.39 0.04
C HIS A 356 12.97 19.55 0.80
N ARG A 357 12.98 19.46 2.09
CA ARG A 357 14.13 20.02 2.80
C ARG A 357 15.32 19.19 2.35
N GLY A 358 16.31 19.82 1.75
CA GLY A 358 17.44 19.30 1.00
C GLY A 358 18.27 18.13 1.57
N ASP A 359 17.65 17.26 2.34
CA ASP A 359 18.21 16.06 2.96
C ASP A 359 17.53 14.75 2.51
N GLY A 360 16.57 14.82 1.58
CA GLY A 360 15.96 13.61 0.97
C GLY A 360 15.10 12.76 1.91
N GLU A 361 14.70 13.28 3.08
CA GLU A 361 13.92 12.52 4.06
C GLU A 361 12.41 12.75 3.91
N TYR A 362 11.67 11.70 3.55
CA TYR A 362 10.20 11.69 3.60
C TYR A 362 9.74 11.55 5.05
N LYS A 363 9.03 12.54 5.57
CA LYS A 363 8.43 12.51 6.90
C LYS A 363 6.93 12.66 6.79
N ALA A 364 6.19 11.81 7.49
CA ALA A 364 4.77 12.00 7.64
C ALA A 364 4.53 13.21 8.56
N ALA A 365 3.80 14.20 8.07
CA ALA A 365 3.25 15.26 8.91
C ALA A 365 1.94 14.74 9.49
N ILE A 366 1.93 14.48 10.79
CA ILE A 366 0.77 13.93 11.49
C ILE A 366 0.24 15.01 12.43
N SER A 367 -1.04 15.32 12.31
CA SER A 367 -1.77 16.14 13.26
C SER A 367 -2.62 15.25 14.16
N ILE A 368 -2.52 15.44 15.46
CA ILE A 368 -3.19 14.65 16.49
C ILE A 368 -4.09 15.58 17.29
N ILE A 369 -5.37 15.21 17.47
CA ILE A 369 -6.32 16.01 18.23
C ILE A 369 -6.65 15.35 19.57
N SER A 370 -6.84 16.19 20.61
CA SER A 370 -7.23 15.69 21.94
C SER A 370 -8.69 15.94 22.22
N ASP A 371 -9.34 14.94 22.81
CA ASP A 371 -10.62 15.09 23.48
C ASP A 371 -10.44 15.78 24.82
N ASP A 372 -11.19 16.84 25.04
CA ASP A 372 -11.22 17.56 26.32
C ASP A 372 -12.26 17.02 27.30
N ASN A 373 -12.97 15.94 26.98
CA ASN A 373 -14.05 15.34 27.77
C ASN A 373 -15.01 16.39 28.35
N TYR A 374 -15.14 17.54 27.68
CA TYR A 374 -15.84 18.73 28.20
C TYR A 374 -15.36 19.17 29.60
N SER A 375 -14.18 18.73 30.03
CA SER A 375 -13.55 18.99 31.32
C SER A 375 -12.93 20.38 31.37
N ALA A 376 -12.85 20.97 32.56
CA ALA A 376 -12.14 22.24 32.79
C ALA A 376 -10.61 22.08 32.82
N THR A 377 -10.10 20.86 33.07
CA THR A 377 -8.67 20.57 33.25
C THR A 377 -8.02 19.95 32.02
N GLN A 378 -8.81 19.55 31.01
CA GLN A 378 -8.35 19.03 29.73
C GLN A 378 -8.49 20.10 28.62
N THR A 379 -7.72 19.94 27.57
CA THR A 379 -7.59 20.92 26.48
C THR A 379 -7.98 20.29 25.16
N THR A 380 -8.83 20.93 24.36
CA THR A 380 -8.99 20.60 22.95
C THR A 380 -7.78 21.16 22.21
N ARG A 381 -6.80 20.32 21.91
CA ARG A 381 -5.53 20.67 21.32
C ARG A 381 -5.25 19.92 20.05
N ILE A 382 -4.68 20.57 19.07
CA ILE A 382 -4.03 19.91 17.94
C ILE A 382 -2.51 19.95 18.19
N LEU A 383 -1.87 18.79 18.11
CA LEU A 383 -0.43 18.61 18.20
C LEU A 383 0.08 18.11 16.84
N ASP A 384 1.00 18.84 16.25
CA ASP A 384 1.62 18.46 14.98
C ASP A 384 2.98 17.82 15.25
N VAL A 385 3.16 16.64 14.66
CA VAL A 385 4.42 15.89 14.73
C VAL A 385 4.90 15.53 13.34
N GLU A 386 6.20 15.50 13.16
CA GLU A 386 6.87 14.84 12.06
C GLU A 386 7.24 13.43 12.52
N ALA A 387 6.76 12.41 11.85
CA ALA A 387 7.14 11.03 12.08
C ALA A 387 7.96 10.52 10.89
N GLU A 388 9.07 9.86 11.17
CA GLU A 388 9.79 9.14 10.14
C GLU A 388 8.99 7.91 9.76
N PRO A 389 8.56 7.75 8.49
CA PRO A 389 7.89 6.57 8.05
C PRO A 389 8.83 5.37 8.18
N PHE A 390 8.29 4.22 8.53
CA PHE A 390 9.05 2.97 8.52
C PHE A 390 9.59 2.66 7.11
N GLN A 391 8.92 3.14 6.06
CA GLN A 391 9.36 3.09 4.67
C GLN A 391 10.57 3.99 4.36
N LYS A 392 11.11 4.77 5.29
CA LYS A 392 12.47 5.30 5.13
C LYS A 392 13.50 4.18 4.93
N THR A 393 13.20 2.99 5.42
CA THR A 393 13.96 1.79 5.08
C THR A 393 13.69 1.29 3.66
N ALA A 394 12.61 1.68 2.99
CA ALA A 394 12.36 1.32 1.60
C ALA A 394 12.70 2.44 0.60
N ALA A 395 12.55 3.72 0.98
CA ALA A 395 12.88 4.87 0.13
C ALA A 395 14.28 5.47 0.40
N GLY A 396 14.90 5.11 1.50
CA GLY A 396 16.22 5.58 1.91
C GLY A 396 17.08 4.44 2.38
N PHE A 397 17.28 3.43 1.53
CA PHE A 397 18.46 2.61 1.68
C PHE A 397 19.65 3.50 1.38
N ASP A 398 20.26 4.08 2.42
CA ASP A 398 21.60 4.57 2.28
C ASP A 398 22.50 3.36 1.91
N ASP A 399 23.64 3.60 1.31
CA ASP A 399 24.55 2.53 0.94
C ASP A 399 24.94 1.61 2.11
N SER A 400 24.79 2.06 3.37
CA SER A 400 24.97 1.25 4.56
C SER A 400 23.80 0.28 4.83
N ALA A 401 22.61 0.57 4.32
CA ALA A 401 21.44 -0.30 4.40
C ALA A 401 21.36 -1.30 3.23
N SER A 402 22.03 -1.03 2.11
CA SER A 402 22.07 -1.93 0.95
C SER A 402 22.74 -3.27 1.31
N GLY A 403 23.77 -3.25 2.13
CA GLY A 403 24.36 -4.45 2.72
C GLY A 403 23.41 -5.23 3.62
N ARG A 404 22.30 -4.63 4.07
CA ARG A 404 21.27 -5.27 4.90
C ARG A 404 20.14 -5.88 4.08
N LEU A 405 19.76 -5.28 2.94
CA LEU A 405 18.75 -5.89 2.05
C LEU A 405 19.24 -7.22 1.49
N SER A 406 20.52 -7.32 1.11
CA SER A 406 21.09 -8.57 0.64
C SER A 406 21.05 -9.70 1.68
N GLN A 407 20.99 -9.37 2.98
CA GLN A 407 20.81 -10.35 4.06
C GLN A 407 19.38 -10.91 4.13
N TYR A 408 18.41 -10.24 3.52
CA TYR A 408 17.00 -10.62 3.54
C TYR A 408 16.53 -11.31 2.27
N VAL A 409 17.37 -11.36 1.24
CA VAL A 409 17.07 -12.13 0.04
C VAL A 409 17.44 -13.58 0.30
N THR A 410 16.43 -14.42 0.48
CA THR A 410 16.59 -15.86 0.66
C THR A 410 15.74 -16.57 -0.38
N ALA A 411 16.35 -17.50 -1.12
CA ALA A 411 15.59 -18.42 -1.95
C ALA A 411 14.84 -19.40 -1.04
N LEU A 412 13.51 -19.30 -1.04
CA LEU A 412 12.64 -20.14 -0.19
C LEU A 412 12.51 -21.57 -0.73
N GLY A 413 12.74 -21.76 -2.02
CA GLY A 413 12.61 -23.05 -2.67
C GLY A 413 12.55 -22.93 -4.18
N ARG A 414 12.45 -24.09 -4.84
CA ARG A 414 12.18 -24.23 -6.26
C ARG A 414 10.86 -24.95 -6.44
N ASN A 415 10.02 -24.48 -7.36
CA ASN A 415 8.76 -25.12 -7.69
C ASN A 415 8.75 -25.49 -9.17
N ASP A 416 8.87 -26.81 -9.45
CA ASP A 416 8.85 -27.38 -10.81
C ASP A 416 7.45 -27.87 -11.21
N ARG A 417 6.38 -27.52 -10.49
CA ARG A 417 5.03 -27.99 -10.75
C ARG A 417 4.49 -27.61 -12.13
N LEU A 418 4.94 -26.46 -12.63
CA LEU A 418 4.53 -25.96 -13.95
C LEU A 418 5.14 -26.78 -15.10
N ASP A 419 6.21 -27.53 -14.88
CA ASP A 419 6.80 -28.43 -15.88
C ASP A 419 5.82 -29.50 -16.37
N TYR A 420 4.95 -29.99 -15.49
CA TYR A 420 3.88 -30.92 -15.88
C TYR A 420 2.97 -30.31 -16.96
N TRP A 421 2.56 -29.07 -16.77
CA TRP A 421 1.65 -28.38 -17.67
C TRP A 421 2.35 -27.96 -18.97
N SER A 422 3.63 -27.60 -18.89
CA SER A 422 4.46 -27.32 -20.06
C SER A 422 4.58 -28.55 -20.97
N ALA A 423 4.65 -29.74 -20.39
CA ALA A 423 4.73 -31.00 -21.14
C ALA A 423 3.38 -31.50 -21.67
N ASN A 424 2.27 -31.21 -21.00
CA ASN A 424 0.95 -31.83 -21.29
C ASN A 424 -0.10 -30.83 -21.80
N GLY A 425 0.16 -29.52 -21.73
CA GLY A 425 -0.78 -28.46 -22.02
C GLY A 425 -1.89 -28.33 -20.96
N PHE A 426 -2.71 -27.30 -21.13
CA PHE A 426 -3.87 -27.01 -20.26
C PHE A 426 -5.17 -27.39 -20.94
N SER A 427 -6.03 -28.15 -20.27
CA SER A 427 -7.40 -28.46 -20.71
C SER A 427 -8.40 -27.79 -19.75
N ASP A 428 -9.35 -27.06 -20.34
CA ASP A 428 -10.42 -26.38 -19.58
C ASP A 428 -11.51 -27.35 -19.06
N GLY A 429 -11.33 -28.65 -19.28
CA GLY A 429 -12.26 -29.69 -18.82
C GLY A 429 -13.54 -29.80 -19.64
N THR A 430 -13.71 -29.06 -20.75
CA THR A 430 -14.90 -29.15 -21.61
C THR A 430 -14.88 -30.37 -22.54
N GLY A 431 -13.73 -31.05 -22.62
CA GLY A 431 -13.57 -32.35 -23.31
C GLY A 431 -13.67 -32.32 -24.83
N THR A 432 -13.70 -31.14 -25.45
CA THR A 432 -13.94 -30.96 -26.88
C THR A 432 -12.78 -30.34 -27.67
N SER A 433 -11.73 -29.89 -27.00
CA SER A 433 -10.56 -29.27 -27.65
C SER A 433 -9.25 -29.95 -27.26
N GLU A 434 -8.28 -29.93 -28.18
CA GLU A 434 -6.89 -30.28 -27.86
C GLU A 434 -6.39 -29.39 -26.72
N PRO A 435 -5.51 -29.91 -25.84
CA PRO A 435 -4.91 -29.10 -24.78
C PRO A 435 -4.22 -27.87 -25.35
N ILE A 436 -4.44 -26.72 -24.70
CA ILE A 436 -3.75 -25.46 -25.05
C ILE A 436 -2.31 -25.59 -24.57
N ALA A 437 -1.34 -25.30 -25.43
CA ALA A 437 0.07 -25.29 -25.02
C ALA A 437 0.28 -24.29 -23.87
N PHE A 438 0.88 -24.77 -22.79
CA PHE A 438 1.20 -23.95 -21.62
C PHE A 438 2.71 -23.69 -21.58
N GLY A 439 3.13 -22.44 -21.44
CA GLY A 439 4.53 -22.04 -21.39
C GLY A 439 4.73 -20.60 -21.79
N GLY A 440 5.98 -20.21 -22.07
CA GLY A 440 6.34 -18.85 -22.44
C GLY A 440 6.03 -17.83 -21.34
N LEU A 441 6.08 -18.23 -20.06
CA LEU A 441 5.74 -17.32 -18.98
C LEU A 441 6.86 -16.28 -18.83
N SER A 442 6.56 -15.02 -19.17
CA SER A 442 7.53 -13.94 -19.18
C SER A 442 7.47 -13.08 -17.92
N SER A 443 6.28 -12.70 -17.47
CA SER A 443 6.07 -11.87 -16.29
C SER A 443 4.91 -12.39 -15.46
N THR A 444 4.91 -12.11 -14.15
CA THR A 444 3.84 -12.57 -13.25
C THR A 444 3.46 -11.49 -12.24
N ALA A 445 2.17 -11.23 -12.10
CA ALA A 445 1.62 -10.27 -11.15
C ALA A 445 0.42 -10.87 -10.41
N TYR A 446 0.15 -10.38 -9.20
CA TYR A 446 -1.06 -10.75 -8.45
C TYR A 446 -2.21 -9.81 -8.81
N ASN A 447 -3.31 -10.35 -9.30
CA ASN A 447 -4.52 -9.59 -9.55
C ASN A 447 -5.47 -9.75 -8.36
N ARG A 448 -5.59 -8.71 -7.54
CA ARG A 448 -6.44 -8.71 -6.34
C ARG A 448 -7.92 -8.93 -6.65
N LYS A 449 -8.41 -8.41 -7.79
CA LYS A 449 -9.81 -8.61 -8.20
C LYS A 449 -10.13 -10.05 -8.59
N LEU A 450 -9.16 -10.74 -9.19
CA LEU A 450 -9.28 -12.16 -9.51
C LEU A 450 -8.93 -13.06 -8.33
N GLY A 451 -8.24 -12.51 -7.31
CA GLY A 451 -7.76 -13.26 -6.16
C GLY A 451 -6.68 -14.28 -6.50
N GLN A 452 -5.89 -14.06 -7.56
CA GLN A 452 -4.89 -15.02 -8.03
C GLN A 452 -3.75 -14.38 -8.81
N TYR A 453 -2.67 -15.13 -8.93
CA TYR A 453 -1.55 -14.77 -9.79
C TYR A 453 -1.91 -14.94 -11.26
N VAL A 454 -1.42 -14.00 -12.05
CA VAL A 454 -1.61 -13.95 -13.50
C VAL A 454 -0.24 -13.83 -14.15
N SER A 455 0.02 -14.59 -15.20
CA SER A 455 1.29 -14.53 -15.91
C SER A 455 1.06 -14.18 -17.38
N ALA A 456 1.85 -13.24 -17.91
CA ALA A 456 1.92 -12.97 -19.33
C ALA A 456 2.61 -14.14 -20.05
N MET A 457 2.19 -14.37 -21.29
CA MET A 457 2.77 -15.37 -22.16
C MET A 457 3.53 -14.65 -23.28
N ASP A 458 4.84 -14.85 -23.35
CA ASP A 458 5.62 -14.63 -24.56
C ASP A 458 5.15 -15.65 -25.62
N ASN A 459 4.46 -15.16 -26.63
CA ASN A 459 3.79 -15.98 -27.61
C ASN A 459 4.50 -15.92 -28.96
N HIS A 460 4.56 -17.05 -29.64
CA HIS A 460 5.28 -17.20 -30.90
C HIS A 460 4.37 -17.59 -32.07
N GLY A 461 4.65 -17.02 -33.24
CA GLY A 461 3.95 -17.35 -34.47
C GLY A 461 2.44 -17.15 -34.36
N THR A 462 1.65 -18.16 -34.67
CA THR A 462 0.18 -18.09 -34.64
C THR A 462 -0.44 -18.40 -33.26
N ASP A 463 0.36 -18.62 -32.23
CA ASP A 463 -0.14 -18.87 -30.89
C ASP A 463 -0.90 -17.64 -30.37
N VAL A 464 -2.11 -17.89 -29.87
CA VAL A 464 -2.98 -16.81 -29.38
C VAL A 464 -2.42 -16.23 -28.11
N ALA A 465 -2.23 -14.92 -28.10
CA ALA A 465 -1.75 -14.18 -26.92
C ALA A 465 -2.74 -14.29 -25.76
N ARG A 466 -2.23 -14.60 -24.58
CA ARG A 466 -3.05 -14.83 -23.41
C ARG A 466 -2.33 -14.54 -22.09
N LEU A 467 -3.13 -14.33 -21.07
CA LEU A 467 -2.70 -14.35 -19.68
C LEU A 467 -3.08 -15.68 -19.06
N TRP A 468 -2.14 -16.31 -18.38
CA TRP A 468 -2.39 -17.52 -17.60
C TRP A 468 -2.80 -17.19 -16.19
N LEU A 469 -3.81 -17.85 -15.66
CA LEU A 469 -4.27 -17.78 -14.29
C LEU A 469 -3.64 -18.93 -13.51
N LEU A 470 -2.86 -18.62 -12.44
CA LEU A 470 -2.00 -19.60 -11.75
C LEU A 470 -2.47 -19.96 -10.31
N GLY A 471 -3.68 -19.52 -9.93
CA GLY A 471 -4.16 -19.69 -8.56
C GLY A 471 -3.60 -18.62 -7.59
N ASN A 472 -3.91 -18.78 -6.31
CA ASN A 472 -3.56 -17.80 -5.26
C ASN A 472 -2.32 -18.15 -4.43
N ASP A 473 -1.67 -19.27 -4.73
CA ASP A 473 -0.53 -19.81 -3.98
C ASP A 473 0.54 -20.29 -4.98
N LEU A 474 1.64 -19.55 -5.07
CA LEU A 474 2.72 -19.87 -6.01
C LEU A 474 3.44 -21.19 -5.66
N ASP A 475 3.43 -21.62 -4.39
CA ASP A 475 3.98 -22.93 -4.01
C ASP A 475 3.13 -24.08 -4.58
N LYS A 476 1.91 -23.79 -4.93
CA LYS A 476 0.95 -24.71 -5.55
C LYS A 476 0.55 -24.27 -6.95
N ALA A 477 1.36 -23.44 -7.59
CA ALA A 477 1.04 -22.88 -8.89
C ALA A 477 0.63 -23.97 -9.90
N ALA A 478 -0.50 -23.74 -10.54
CA ALA A 478 -1.03 -24.55 -11.62
C ALA A 478 -1.95 -23.65 -12.47
N PRO A 479 -2.01 -23.84 -13.79
CA PRO A 479 -2.97 -23.10 -14.60
C PRO A 479 -4.40 -23.45 -14.17
N THR A 480 -5.16 -22.44 -13.78
CA THR A 480 -6.58 -22.55 -13.41
C THR A 480 -7.49 -22.05 -14.53
N GLY A 481 -6.91 -21.37 -15.52
CA GLY A 481 -7.59 -20.82 -16.68
C GLY A 481 -6.67 -19.91 -17.49
N SER A 482 -7.20 -19.32 -18.55
CA SER A 482 -6.51 -18.29 -19.31
C SER A 482 -7.47 -17.20 -19.80
N ILE A 483 -6.93 -16.01 -20.02
CA ILE A 483 -7.64 -14.87 -20.59
C ILE A 483 -7.00 -14.57 -21.94
N VAL A 484 -7.77 -14.67 -23.03
CA VAL A 484 -7.29 -14.32 -24.37
C VAL A 484 -7.22 -12.81 -24.51
N LEU A 485 -6.08 -12.30 -25.00
CA LEU A 485 -5.88 -10.89 -25.28
C LEU A 485 -6.44 -10.55 -26.66
N THR A 486 -7.25 -9.50 -26.74
CA THR A 486 -7.89 -9.06 -27.98
C THR A 486 -7.73 -7.56 -28.19
N ASP A 487 -7.78 -7.13 -29.46
CA ASP A 487 -7.86 -5.72 -29.79
C ASP A 487 -9.20 -5.08 -29.34
N GLU A 488 -9.36 -3.78 -29.58
CA GLU A 488 -10.58 -3.04 -29.24
C GLU A 488 -11.83 -3.59 -29.97
N ASN A 489 -11.67 -4.34 -31.07
CA ASN A 489 -12.75 -4.93 -31.84
C ASN A 489 -13.06 -6.38 -31.43
N GLY A 490 -12.22 -6.97 -30.55
CA GLY A 490 -12.33 -8.35 -30.10
C GLY A 490 -11.57 -9.35 -30.97
N THR A 491 -10.65 -8.91 -31.84
CA THR A 491 -9.78 -9.79 -32.63
C THR A 491 -8.63 -10.25 -31.72
N PRO A 492 -8.39 -11.57 -31.60
CA PRO A 492 -7.28 -12.06 -30.79
C PRO A 492 -5.91 -11.61 -31.32
N TYR A 493 -5.05 -11.20 -30.41
CA TYR A 493 -3.63 -11.07 -30.68
C TYR A 493 -2.96 -12.44 -30.73
N ASN A 494 -1.83 -12.52 -31.43
CA ASN A 494 -0.98 -13.71 -31.52
C ASN A 494 0.49 -13.30 -31.68
N GLY A 495 1.41 -14.26 -31.71
CA GLY A 495 2.85 -13.99 -31.81
C GLY A 495 3.32 -13.42 -33.16
N GLU A 496 2.43 -13.18 -34.14
CA GLU A 496 2.71 -12.41 -35.35
C GLU A 496 2.28 -10.94 -35.20
N THR A 497 1.47 -10.62 -34.19
CA THR A 497 0.87 -9.28 -33.98
C THR A 497 1.28 -8.64 -32.66
N THR A 498 1.88 -9.38 -31.72
CA THR A 498 2.43 -8.86 -30.47
C THR A 498 3.54 -9.75 -29.95
N ASP A 499 4.43 -9.20 -29.18
CA ASP A 499 5.53 -9.88 -28.48
C ASP A 499 5.45 -9.43 -27.03
N ASP A 500 4.52 -10.05 -26.27
CA ASP A 500 4.13 -9.56 -24.94
C ASP A 500 5.09 -10.07 -23.87
N GLU A 501 5.63 -9.17 -23.04
CA GLU A 501 6.64 -9.46 -22.05
C GLU A 501 6.24 -9.06 -20.61
N GLY A 502 6.37 -7.80 -20.25
CA GLY A 502 6.09 -7.31 -18.90
C GLY A 502 4.61 -7.22 -18.59
N LEU A 503 4.23 -7.55 -17.35
CA LEU A 503 2.86 -7.52 -16.85
C LEU A 503 2.74 -6.68 -15.59
N GLY A 504 1.80 -5.75 -15.57
CA GLY A 504 1.34 -5.03 -14.38
C GLY A 504 -0.15 -5.16 -14.19
N VAL A 505 -0.60 -4.93 -12.97
CA VAL A 505 -2.04 -4.91 -12.63
C VAL A 505 -2.38 -3.56 -12.02
N LEU A 506 -3.35 -2.87 -12.61
CA LEU A 506 -3.87 -1.60 -12.09
C LEU A 506 -4.83 -1.86 -10.91
N PRO A 507 -5.05 -0.87 -10.03
CA PRO A 507 -5.95 -1.00 -8.89
C PRO A 507 -7.38 -1.45 -9.26
N ASN A 508 -7.86 -1.06 -10.44
CA ASN A 508 -9.17 -1.48 -10.96
C ASN A 508 -9.20 -2.91 -11.51
N GLY A 509 -8.07 -3.65 -11.44
CA GLY A 509 -7.92 -5.02 -11.93
C GLY A 509 -7.62 -5.15 -13.41
N ASP A 510 -7.50 -4.04 -14.16
CA ASP A 510 -7.07 -4.05 -15.54
C ASP A 510 -5.58 -4.44 -15.64
N PHE A 511 -5.22 -5.02 -16.77
CA PHE A 511 -3.86 -5.46 -17.02
C PHE A 511 -3.09 -4.43 -17.85
N LEU A 512 -1.83 -4.24 -17.52
CA LEU A 512 -0.84 -3.53 -18.33
C LEU A 512 0.12 -4.55 -18.92
N LEU A 513 0.36 -4.48 -20.23
CA LEU A 513 1.37 -5.31 -20.89
C LEU A 513 2.30 -4.44 -21.73
N THR A 514 3.58 -4.80 -21.69
CA THR A 514 4.57 -4.33 -22.66
C THR A 514 4.63 -5.32 -23.82
N SER A 515 4.90 -4.79 -25.02
CA SER A 515 5.27 -5.59 -26.19
C SER A 515 6.58 -5.02 -26.75
N GLU A 516 7.52 -5.90 -27.07
CA GLU A 516 8.80 -5.54 -27.66
C GLU A 516 8.69 -5.09 -29.13
N GLY A 517 7.49 -5.24 -29.70
CA GLY A 517 7.22 -5.00 -31.11
C GLY A 517 7.59 -6.19 -31.97
N HIS A 518 7.08 -6.22 -33.18
CA HIS A 518 7.30 -7.32 -34.11
C HIS A 518 7.78 -6.82 -35.47
N PRO A 519 8.92 -7.32 -36.00
CA PRO A 519 9.36 -6.98 -37.33
C PRO A 519 8.51 -7.73 -38.38
N ASN A 520 7.65 -7.04 -39.09
CA ASN A 520 6.93 -7.65 -40.21
C ASN A 520 7.87 -7.76 -41.43
N ALA A 521 8.27 -8.99 -41.75
CA ALA A 521 9.24 -9.25 -42.80
C ALA A 521 8.70 -9.00 -44.22
N ALA A 522 7.38 -8.91 -44.42
CA ALA A 522 6.77 -8.85 -45.76
C ALA A 522 6.63 -7.45 -46.33
N GLU A 523 6.50 -6.38 -45.53
CA GLU A 523 6.09 -5.07 -46.00
C GLU A 523 6.95 -3.90 -45.48
N GLY A 524 7.97 -4.14 -44.65
CA GLY A 524 8.77 -3.10 -44.00
C GLY A 524 8.01 -2.30 -42.95
N GLU A 525 6.80 -2.65 -42.64
CA GLU A 525 6.01 -2.18 -41.52
C GLU A 525 6.31 -3.05 -40.31
N HIS A 526 6.87 -2.46 -39.28
CA HIS A 526 7.13 -3.13 -38.01
C HIS A 526 6.05 -2.70 -37.01
N GLU A 527 5.49 -3.62 -36.24
CA GLU A 527 4.84 -3.21 -35.03
C GLU A 527 5.93 -2.64 -34.09
N GLN A 528 5.75 -1.40 -33.64
CA GLN A 528 6.68 -0.79 -32.72
C GLN A 528 6.38 -1.23 -31.29
N PRO A 529 7.35 -1.12 -30.36
CA PRO A 529 7.13 -1.42 -28.95
C PRO A 529 5.90 -0.67 -28.40
N LYS A 530 5.09 -1.36 -27.63
CA LYS A 530 3.80 -0.88 -27.12
C LYS A 530 3.69 -1.09 -25.62
N ILE A 531 2.84 -0.26 -24.99
CA ILE A 531 2.35 -0.48 -23.64
C ILE A 531 0.83 -0.42 -23.72
N ARG A 532 0.16 -1.55 -23.54
CA ARG A 532 -1.30 -1.68 -23.71
C ARG A 532 -2.00 -1.88 -22.37
N ILE A 533 -3.19 -1.33 -22.25
CA ILE A 533 -4.09 -1.57 -21.13
C ILE A 533 -5.23 -2.46 -21.62
N PHE A 534 -5.40 -3.61 -20.95
CA PHE A 534 -6.47 -4.55 -21.20
C PHE A 534 -7.43 -4.59 -20.02
N GLY A 535 -8.72 -4.75 -20.30
CA GLY A 535 -9.71 -5.06 -19.28
C GLY A 535 -9.47 -6.43 -18.63
N ILE A 536 -10.11 -6.65 -17.52
CA ILE A 536 -10.07 -7.94 -16.81
C ILE A 536 -10.59 -9.10 -17.69
N ASP A 537 -11.31 -8.79 -18.75
CA ASP A 537 -11.81 -9.72 -19.79
C ASP A 537 -10.81 -9.95 -20.94
N GLY A 538 -9.64 -9.33 -20.91
CA GLY A 538 -8.60 -9.42 -21.92
C GLY A 538 -8.79 -8.50 -23.14
N ARG A 539 -9.80 -7.63 -23.15
CA ARG A 539 -10.03 -6.71 -24.27
C ARG A 539 -9.20 -5.43 -24.08
N GLN A 540 -8.49 -5.02 -25.14
CA GLN A 540 -7.74 -3.77 -25.11
C GLN A 540 -8.67 -2.57 -24.90
N LYS A 541 -8.27 -1.70 -23.97
CA LYS A 541 -8.96 -0.46 -23.61
C LYS A 541 -8.22 0.79 -24.05
N ASN A 542 -6.88 0.75 -24.00
CA ASN A 542 -6.04 1.91 -24.28
C ASN A 542 -4.59 1.50 -24.57
N GLU A 543 -3.79 2.46 -25.04
CA GLU A 543 -2.33 2.38 -25.16
C GLU A 543 -1.69 3.58 -24.47
N LEU A 544 -0.51 3.39 -23.86
CA LEU A 544 0.31 4.48 -23.35
C LEU A 544 1.28 4.96 -24.45
N PRO A 545 1.58 6.26 -24.51
CA PRO A 545 2.51 6.78 -25.53
C PRO A 545 3.93 6.30 -25.25
N VAL A 546 4.56 5.64 -26.21
CA VAL A 546 5.97 5.25 -26.19
C VAL A 546 6.75 6.24 -27.07
N PRO A 547 7.86 6.84 -26.59
CA PRO A 547 8.67 7.74 -27.42
C PRO A 547 9.30 7.02 -28.63
N GLU A 548 9.34 7.67 -29.80
CA GLU A 548 9.95 7.15 -31.03
C GLU A 548 11.40 6.65 -30.83
N LEU A 549 12.08 7.16 -29.83
CA LEU A 549 13.41 6.71 -29.43
C LEU A 549 13.47 5.20 -29.15
N PHE A 550 12.37 4.62 -28.66
CA PHE A 550 12.24 3.19 -28.32
C PHE A 550 11.75 2.34 -29.49
N ASP A 551 11.53 2.92 -30.66
CA ASP A 551 11.15 2.15 -31.84
C ASP A 551 12.27 1.21 -32.29
N ILE A 552 11.88 0.07 -32.84
CA ILE A 552 12.79 -0.92 -33.44
C ILE A 552 13.05 -0.68 -34.93
N ASN A 553 12.34 0.26 -35.56
CA ASN A 553 12.55 0.68 -36.95
C ASN A 553 13.78 1.58 -37.14
N CYS A 554 13.99 2.07 -38.35
CA CYS A 554 15.16 2.89 -38.68
C CYS A 554 15.19 4.28 -38.01
N ARG A 555 14.09 4.73 -37.41
CA ARG A 555 14.01 6.01 -36.68
C ARG A 555 14.35 5.84 -35.21
N GLY A 556 14.03 4.66 -34.66
CA GLY A 556 14.28 4.34 -33.25
C GLY A 556 15.68 3.82 -32.98
N GLN A 557 15.98 3.64 -31.71
CA GLN A 557 17.28 3.19 -31.20
C GLN A 557 17.21 1.83 -30.51
N ALA A 558 16.00 1.30 -30.26
CA ALA A 558 15.84 -0.03 -29.68
C ALA A 558 16.21 -1.12 -30.69
N VAL A 559 16.44 -2.30 -30.17
CA VAL A 559 16.71 -3.52 -30.95
C VAL A 559 15.56 -4.47 -30.72
N HIS A 560 15.03 -5.06 -31.79
CA HIS A 560 13.99 -6.10 -31.68
C HIS A 560 14.45 -7.23 -30.76
N ASN A 561 13.54 -7.75 -29.96
CA ASN A 561 13.77 -8.78 -28.93
C ASN A 561 14.78 -8.32 -27.86
N LYS A 562 14.81 -7.04 -27.56
CA LYS A 562 15.68 -6.36 -26.57
C LYS A 562 15.10 -4.99 -26.18
N SER A 563 13.80 -4.85 -26.24
CA SER A 563 13.09 -3.58 -26.10
C SER A 563 12.37 -3.45 -24.76
N LEU A 564 11.07 -3.15 -24.77
CA LEU A 564 10.28 -2.93 -23.56
C LEU A 564 9.91 -4.28 -22.91
N GLU A 565 10.64 -4.66 -21.89
CA GLU A 565 10.51 -5.93 -21.19
C GLU A 565 9.84 -5.74 -19.82
N ALA A 566 10.55 -5.12 -18.89
CA ALA A 566 10.15 -5.00 -17.50
C ALA A 566 9.05 -3.96 -17.27
N LEU A 567 8.10 -4.28 -16.40
CA LEU A 567 7.01 -3.36 -16.05
C LEU A 567 6.60 -3.51 -14.58
N THR A 568 6.31 -2.39 -13.92
CA THR A 568 5.69 -2.41 -12.59
C THR A 568 4.72 -1.26 -12.39
N VAL A 569 3.74 -1.49 -11.52
CA VAL A 569 2.80 -0.48 -11.03
C VAL A 569 3.13 -0.20 -9.56
N SER A 570 3.22 1.08 -9.19
CA SER A 570 3.51 1.45 -7.80
C SER A 570 2.38 1.00 -6.85
N PRO A 571 2.66 0.87 -5.55
CA PRO A 571 1.65 0.47 -4.56
C PRO A 571 0.43 1.41 -4.51
N SER A 572 0.61 2.72 -4.77
CA SER A 572 -0.51 3.66 -4.88
C SER A 572 -1.38 3.42 -6.12
N GLY A 573 -0.87 2.71 -7.10
CA GLY A 573 -1.52 2.53 -8.40
C GLY A 573 -1.45 3.74 -9.32
N HIS A 574 -0.74 4.81 -8.95
CA HIS A 574 -0.65 6.07 -9.70
C HIS A 574 0.65 6.25 -10.50
N GLN A 575 1.59 5.32 -10.39
CA GLN A 575 2.83 5.34 -11.14
C GLN A 575 3.08 4.02 -11.84
N ILE A 576 3.50 4.07 -13.10
CA ILE A 576 3.96 2.93 -13.89
C ILE A 576 5.41 3.19 -14.27
N VAL A 577 6.26 2.18 -14.10
CA VAL A 577 7.65 2.21 -14.56
C VAL A 577 7.85 1.08 -15.56
N VAL A 578 8.36 1.40 -16.75
CA VAL A 578 8.60 0.44 -17.83
C VAL A 578 10.06 0.52 -18.26
N GLY A 579 10.76 -0.59 -18.24
CA GLY A 579 12.17 -0.71 -18.55
C GLY A 579 12.46 -1.34 -19.92
N ASN A 580 13.54 -0.89 -20.53
CA ASN A 580 14.11 -1.52 -21.71
C ASN A 580 14.99 -2.70 -21.28
N GLU A 581 14.89 -3.83 -21.95
CA GLU A 581 15.70 -5.03 -21.64
C GLU A 581 17.21 -4.70 -21.75
N TYR A 582 17.62 -4.17 -22.91
CA TYR A 582 18.99 -3.74 -23.12
C TYR A 582 19.11 -2.24 -23.39
N ALA A 583 20.31 -1.76 -23.59
CA ALA A 583 20.56 -0.36 -23.92
C ALA A 583 20.00 0.02 -25.30
N LEU A 584 19.64 1.27 -25.47
CA LEU A 584 19.42 1.84 -26.79
C LEU A 584 20.76 2.00 -27.51
N LYS A 585 20.79 1.85 -28.85
CA LYS A 585 22.02 1.93 -29.67
C LYS A 585 22.82 3.21 -29.43
N ASN A 586 22.13 4.35 -29.31
CA ASN A 586 22.78 5.64 -29.08
C ASN A 586 23.33 5.80 -27.64
N ASP A 587 22.92 4.97 -26.69
CA ASP A 587 23.41 4.99 -25.31
C ASP A 587 24.73 4.23 -25.14
N SER A 588 25.15 3.46 -26.15
CA SER A 588 26.49 2.84 -26.15
C SER A 588 27.56 3.81 -26.59
N PRO A 589 28.82 3.60 -26.20
CA PRO A 589 29.95 4.42 -26.65
C PRO A 589 30.15 4.40 -28.18
N SER A 590 29.78 3.30 -28.83
CA SER A 590 29.86 3.15 -30.30
C SER A 590 28.75 3.90 -31.03
N GLY A 591 27.62 4.13 -30.38
CA GLY A 591 26.38 4.66 -30.96
C GLY A 591 25.70 3.72 -31.97
N LYS A 592 26.08 2.45 -32.00
CA LYS A 592 25.63 1.48 -33.02
C LYS A 592 25.24 0.10 -32.46
N ASP A 593 25.66 -0.20 -31.26
CA ASP A 593 25.38 -1.46 -30.55
C ASP A 593 24.70 -1.19 -29.21
N ILE A 594 24.46 -2.24 -28.46
CA ILE A 594 23.85 -2.18 -27.14
C ILE A 594 24.83 -2.58 -26.03
N ALA A 595 26.14 -2.58 -26.31
CA ALA A 595 27.20 -3.03 -25.42
C ALA A 595 27.55 -1.98 -24.35
N THR A 596 26.61 -1.71 -23.49
CA THR A 596 26.76 -0.84 -22.31
C THR A 596 25.84 -1.29 -21.20
N THR A 597 26.15 -0.91 -19.97
CA THR A 597 25.27 -1.15 -18.82
C THR A 597 24.11 -0.15 -18.69
N ALA A 598 24.13 0.96 -19.44
CA ALA A 598 23.09 1.98 -19.37
C ALA A 598 21.72 1.43 -19.79
N ARG A 599 20.70 1.68 -18.98
CA ARG A 599 19.31 1.31 -19.24
C ARG A 599 18.45 2.54 -19.05
N ARG A 600 17.34 2.62 -19.81
CA ARG A 600 16.32 3.64 -19.63
C ARG A 600 15.05 3.01 -19.12
N ALA A 601 14.32 3.76 -18.28
CA ALA A 601 12.96 3.42 -17.90
C ALA A 601 12.04 4.62 -18.12
N LEU A 602 10.83 4.34 -18.59
CA LEU A 602 9.74 5.29 -18.80
C LEU A 602 8.91 5.37 -17.53
N VAL A 603 8.65 6.55 -17.03
CA VAL A 603 7.83 6.79 -15.84
C VAL A 603 6.55 7.48 -16.24
N TYR A 604 5.42 6.84 -16.02
CA TYR A 604 4.08 7.37 -16.28
C TYR A 604 3.35 7.64 -14.98
N ARG A 605 2.49 8.68 -15.01
CA ARG A 605 1.60 9.00 -13.89
C ARG A 605 0.24 9.46 -14.40
N ASP A 606 -0.83 9.16 -13.65
CA ASP A 606 -2.21 9.60 -13.96
C ASP A 606 -2.71 10.72 -13.03
N ASP A 607 -2.00 10.96 -11.91
CA ASP A 607 -2.33 11.93 -10.88
C ASP A 607 -1.67 13.32 -11.06
N VAL A 608 -0.86 13.52 -12.10
CA VAL A 608 -0.21 14.79 -12.34
C VAL A 608 -1.17 15.85 -12.90
N LYS A 609 -0.84 17.14 -12.70
CA LYS A 609 -1.66 18.26 -13.15
C LYS A 609 -2.07 18.13 -14.61
N GLY A 610 -3.36 18.14 -14.85
CA GLY A 610 -3.97 18.02 -16.18
C GLY A 610 -4.01 16.60 -16.75
N ALA A 611 -3.63 15.58 -15.99
CA ALA A 611 -3.81 14.17 -16.38
C ALA A 611 -5.29 13.76 -16.35
N LYS A 612 -6.05 14.23 -15.37
CA LYS A 612 -7.48 13.90 -15.19
C LYS A 612 -7.74 12.38 -15.17
N GLY A 613 -6.86 11.62 -14.49
CA GLY A 613 -6.92 10.17 -14.46
C GLY A 613 -6.43 9.49 -15.75
N GLN A 614 -5.80 10.21 -16.68
CA GLN A 614 -5.17 9.65 -17.88
C GLN A 614 -3.66 9.53 -17.67
N TRP A 615 -3.11 8.40 -18.00
CA TRP A 615 -1.68 8.14 -17.92
C TRP A 615 -0.88 9.10 -18.82
N LYS A 616 0.15 9.70 -18.26
CA LYS A 616 1.09 10.58 -18.97
C LYS A 616 2.52 10.13 -18.71
N LEU A 617 3.32 10.06 -19.75
CA LEU A 617 4.77 9.97 -19.61
C LEU A 617 5.26 11.27 -18.97
N VAL A 618 5.80 11.18 -17.75
CA VAL A 618 6.26 12.35 -16.98
C VAL A 618 7.75 12.56 -17.09
N LYS A 619 8.52 11.48 -17.26
CA LYS A 619 9.97 11.54 -17.50
C LYS A 619 10.54 10.18 -17.92
N GLN A 620 11.79 10.21 -18.39
CA GLN A 620 12.64 9.02 -18.48
C GLN A 620 13.69 9.08 -17.36
N VAL A 621 13.99 7.95 -16.77
CA VAL A 621 15.11 7.82 -15.83
C VAL A 621 16.13 6.84 -16.38
N ALA A 622 17.38 6.98 -15.97
CA ALA A 622 18.44 6.07 -16.36
C ALA A 622 18.94 5.29 -15.13
N PHE A 623 19.33 4.05 -15.33
CA PHE A 623 20.02 3.23 -14.33
C PHE A 623 21.04 2.32 -15.00
N LYS A 624 21.86 1.63 -14.22
CA LYS A 624 22.90 0.73 -14.75
C LYS A 624 22.61 -0.72 -14.39
N ALA A 625 22.58 -1.59 -15.39
CA ALA A 625 22.59 -3.03 -15.18
C ALA A 625 23.93 -3.48 -14.60
N ALA A 626 23.94 -4.63 -13.95
CA ALA A 626 25.16 -5.20 -13.34
C ALA A 626 26.27 -5.52 -14.35
N ASP A 627 25.91 -5.92 -15.57
CA ASP A 627 26.83 -6.20 -16.67
C ASP A 627 26.18 -5.87 -18.01
N VAL A 628 27.02 -5.67 -19.04
CA VAL A 628 26.54 -5.35 -20.40
C VAL A 628 25.71 -6.49 -21.03
N ASN A 629 25.92 -7.72 -20.59
CA ASN A 629 25.22 -8.91 -21.07
C ASN A 629 23.96 -9.24 -20.25
N MET A 630 23.67 -8.48 -19.18
CA MET A 630 22.46 -8.65 -18.37
C MET A 630 21.30 -7.90 -19.02
N GLY A 631 20.27 -8.63 -19.43
CA GLY A 631 18.97 -8.11 -19.82
C GLY A 631 18.12 -7.85 -18.59
N ILE A 632 17.36 -6.77 -18.60
CA ILE A 632 16.36 -6.46 -17.56
C ILE A 632 15.08 -7.20 -17.92
N THR A 633 14.64 -8.13 -17.08
CA THR A 633 13.47 -8.97 -17.41
C THR A 633 12.22 -8.62 -16.61
N GLU A 634 12.38 -8.02 -15.42
CA GLU A 634 11.20 -7.68 -14.62
C GLU A 634 11.50 -6.55 -13.64
N PHE A 635 10.46 -5.78 -13.32
CA PHE A 635 10.44 -4.82 -12.22
C PHE A 635 9.39 -5.21 -11.17
N ALA A 636 9.68 -4.92 -9.90
CA ALA A 636 8.70 -4.96 -8.84
C ALA A 636 8.83 -3.70 -7.98
N ALA A 637 7.80 -2.87 -7.95
CA ALA A 637 7.82 -1.62 -7.20
C ALA A 637 7.97 -1.87 -5.70
N ILE A 638 8.84 -1.09 -5.08
CA ILE A 638 8.97 -0.97 -3.62
C ILE A 638 8.71 0.49 -3.28
N GLY A 639 7.49 0.80 -2.86
CA GLY A 639 7.07 2.19 -2.67
C GLY A 639 6.93 2.94 -4.00
N GLU A 640 6.87 4.28 -3.91
CA GLU A 640 6.71 5.17 -5.07
C GLU A 640 8.05 5.57 -5.71
N ASP A 641 9.14 5.40 -4.98
CA ASP A 641 10.45 5.97 -5.36
C ASP A 641 11.49 4.92 -5.76
N GLY A 642 11.15 3.63 -5.73
CA GLY A 642 12.08 2.57 -6.07
C GLY A 642 11.43 1.30 -6.56
N PHE A 643 12.26 0.43 -7.17
CA PHE A 643 11.81 -0.87 -7.68
C PHE A 643 12.96 -1.88 -7.66
N LEU A 644 12.58 -3.14 -7.45
CA LEU A 644 13.49 -4.27 -7.68
C LEU A 644 13.68 -4.44 -9.19
N VAL A 645 14.86 -4.86 -9.56
CA VAL A 645 15.28 -5.15 -10.94
C VAL A 645 15.71 -6.60 -11.00
N LEU A 646 15.02 -7.41 -11.78
CA LEU A 646 15.45 -8.75 -12.10
C LEU A 646 16.26 -8.70 -13.40
N GLU A 647 17.50 -9.18 -13.33
CA GLU A 647 18.44 -9.20 -14.43
C GLU A 647 18.78 -10.64 -14.83
N ARG A 648 18.82 -10.92 -16.12
CA ARG A 648 19.10 -12.25 -16.68
C ARG A 648 20.20 -12.17 -17.75
N SER A 649 21.12 -13.10 -17.73
CA SER A 649 22.03 -13.40 -18.84
C SER A 649 22.02 -14.87 -19.17
N TRP A 650 22.49 -15.21 -20.36
CA TRP A 650 22.76 -16.59 -20.75
C TRP A 650 24.02 -16.66 -21.61
N ASP A 651 24.87 -17.61 -21.31
CA ASP A 651 25.97 -17.98 -22.18
C ASP A 651 26.13 -19.52 -22.26
N GLN A 652 26.72 -19.99 -23.35
CA GLN A 652 26.83 -21.42 -23.63
C GLN A 652 27.72 -22.17 -22.63
N THR A 653 28.61 -21.47 -21.95
CA THR A 653 29.60 -22.07 -21.05
C THR A 653 29.11 -22.18 -19.62
N HIS A 654 28.38 -21.12 -19.15
CA HIS A 654 27.97 -20.99 -17.75
C HIS A 654 26.47 -21.14 -17.55
N GLY A 655 25.66 -21.16 -18.65
CA GLY A 655 24.20 -21.20 -18.58
C GLY A 655 23.60 -19.84 -18.20
N TYR A 656 22.54 -19.87 -17.40
CA TYR A 656 21.86 -18.66 -16.96
C TYR A 656 22.57 -18.00 -15.78
N GLY A 657 22.82 -16.69 -15.90
CA GLY A 657 23.11 -15.81 -14.78
C GLY A 657 21.84 -15.03 -14.41
N ILE A 658 21.50 -14.96 -13.13
CA ILE A 658 20.33 -14.24 -12.63
C ILE A 658 20.77 -13.39 -11.45
N LYS A 659 20.40 -12.09 -11.48
CA LYS A 659 20.68 -11.16 -10.40
C LYS A 659 19.41 -10.40 -10.00
N LEU A 660 19.36 -10.04 -8.74
CA LEU A 660 18.36 -9.14 -8.20
C LEU A 660 19.05 -7.88 -7.69
N ALA A 661 18.58 -6.73 -8.11
CA ALA A 661 19.08 -5.43 -7.68
C ALA A 661 17.92 -4.53 -7.22
N TYR A 662 18.25 -3.44 -6.54
CA TYR A 662 17.31 -2.40 -6.14
C TYR A 662 17.74 -1.07 -6.73
N ALA A 663 16.85 -0.45 -7.52
CA ALA A 663 17.00 0.90 -8.07
C ALA A 663 16.05 1.83 -7.32
N HIS A 664 16.51 3.03 -6.93
CA HIS A 664 15.71 3.96 -6.16
C HIS A 664 16.02 5.43 -6.49
N GLY A 665 15.23 6.36 -5.92
CA GLY A 665 15.41 7.79 -6.15
C GLY A 665 14.72 8.30 -7.42
N ILE A 666 13.65 7.64 -7.88
CA ILE A 666 12.90 8.04 -9.09
C ILE A 666 12.48 9.50 -8.99
N ALA A 667 11.96 9.96 -7.84
CA ALA A 667 11.44 11.31 -7.67
C ALA A 667 12.53 12.37 -7.93
N ALA A 668 13.71 12.17 -7.36
CA ALA A 668 14.86 13.08 -7.46
C ALA A 668 15.69 12.91 -8.74
N ALA A 669 15.50 11.79 -9.47
CA ALA A 669 16.30 11.47 -10.64
C ALA A 669 16.15 12.54 -11.75
N PRO A 670 17.23 12.92 -12.41
CA PRO A 670 17.15 13.76 -13.58
C PRO A 670 16.26 13.15 -14.67
N ASP A 671 15.49 13.98 -15.35
CA ASP A 671 14.80 13.57 -16.56
C ASP A 671 15.82 13.45 -17.72
N VAL A 672 15.94 12.25 -18.26
CA VAL A 672 16.83 11.97 -19.39
C VAL A 672 16.11 11.89 -20.73
N SER A 673 14.86 12.36 -20.81
CA SER A 673 14.06 12.36 -22.06
C SER A 673 14.77 13.06 -23.21
N ASP A 674 15.40 14.20 -22.93
CA ASP A 674 16.12 15.02 -23.93
C ASP A 674 17.61 14.65 -24.05
N VAL A 675 18.07 13.64 -23.32
CA VAL A 675 19.47 13.20 -23.39
C VAL A 675 19.65 12.28 -24.60
N ALA A 676 20.31 12.79 -25.62
CA ALA A 676 20.50 12.06 -26.88
C ALA A 676 21.32 10.77 -26.73
N SER A 677 22.22 10.70 -25.73
CA SER A 677 23.04 9.52 -25.44
C SER A 677 23.50 9.52 -23.99
N LEU A 678 23.30 8.41 -23.29
CA LEU A 678 23.76 8.21 -21.92
C LEU A 678 25.25 7.86 -21.83
N SER A 679 25.91 7.53 -22.94
CA SER A 679 27.30 7.07 -22.95
C SER A 679 28.31 8.08 -22.38
N LYS A 680 27.94 9.35 -22.29
CA LYS A 680 28.77 10.44 -21.74
C LYS A 680 28.12 11.11 -20.52
N SER A 681 27.02 10.55 -20.03
CA SER A 681 26.34 11.10 -18.87
C SER A 681 27.16 10.87 -17.60
N ALA A 682 27.13 11.84 -16.68
CA ALA A 682 27.74 11.69 -15.37
C ALA A 682 27.02 10.60 -14.56
N ASP A 683 27.68 10.00 -13.58
CA ASP A 683 27.06 8.99 -12.71
C ASP A 683 25.83 9.52 -11.97
N SER A 684 25.79 10.81 -11.63
CA SER A 684 24.63 11.49 -11.05
C SER A 684 23.38 11.56 -11.97
N SER A 685 23.51 11.17 -13.24
CA SER A 685 22.38 11.05 -14.16
C SER A 685 21.66 9.69 -14.05
N PHE A 686 22.22 8.78 -13.30
CA PHE A 686 21.69 7.42 -13.12
C PHE A 686 21.10 7.26 -11.72
N LEU A 687 20.01 6.51 -11.63
CA LEU A 687 19.50 6.04 -10.35
C LEU A 687 20.58 5.24 -9.62
N PRO A 688 20.72 5.39 -8.31
CA PRO A 688 21.46 4.45 -7.48
C PRO A 688 20.89 3.04 -7.64
N VAL A 689 21.77 2.07 -7.90
CA VAL A 689 21.41 0.66 -8.01
C VAL A 689 22.30 -0.15 -7.07
N THR A 690 21.69 -1.00 -6.28
CA THR A 690 22.39 -1.90 -5.37
C THR A 690 22.07 -3.35 -5.70
N GLU A 691 23.07 -4.16 -5.96
CA GLU A 691 22.91 -5.61 -6.09
C GLU A 691 22.50 -6.22 -4.75
N LEU A 692 21.40 -6.95 -4.73
CA LEU A 692 20.86 -7.61 -3.54
C LEU A 692 21.24 -9.09 -3.48
N ALA A 693 21.22 -9.77 -4.63
CA ALA A 693 21.54 -11.18 -4.73
C ALA A 693 22.05 -11.55 -6.13
N ASP A 694 22.97 -12.50 -6.17
CA ASP A 694 23.42 -13.19 -7.37
C ASP A 694 23.05 -14.68 -7.26
N PHE A 695 22.10 -15.11 -8.09
CA PHE A 695 21.61 -16.50 -8.12
C PHE A 695 22.40 -17.38 -9.11
N GLY A 696 23.32 -16.78 -9.88
CA GLY A 696 24.17 -17.50 -10.84
C GLY A 696 25.23 -18.37 -10.16
N GLY A 697 24.99 -19.67 -10.11
CA GLY A 697 25.97 -20.67 -9.70
C GLY A 697 26.17 -20.90 -8.20
N LYS A 698 25.39 -20.27 -7.32
CA LYS A 698 25.46 -20.39 -5.86
C LYS A 698 24.18 -20.74 -5.13
N LEU A 699 23.12 -21.07 -5.82
CA LEU A 699 21.91 -21.58 -5.17
C LEU A 699 22.11 -23.02 -4.74
N THR A 700 22.74 -23.23 -3.60
CA THR A 700 22.52 -24.45 -2.80
C THR A 700 21.23 -24.26 -2.03
N LEU A 701 20.15 -24.88 -2.50
CA LEU A 701 18.94 -25.02 -1.72
C LEU A 701 19.28 -25.83 -0.47
N GLY A 702 19.16 -25.22 0.72
CA GLY A 702 19.37 -25.90 2.00
C GLY A 702 18.22 -26.85 2.33
#